data_2af1b34fbdc05835c02be043bc52b11a
#
_entry.id   2af1b34fbdc05835c02be043bc52b11a
#
_cell.length_a   1.000
_cell.length_b   1.000
_cell.length_c   1.000
_cell.angle_alpha   90.00
_cell.angle_beta   90.00
_cell.angle_gamma   90.00
#
_symmetry.space_group_name_H-M   'P 1'
#
loop_
_entity.id
_entity.type
_entity.pdbx_description
1 polymer ?
#
loop_
_entity_poly.entity_id
_entity_poly.type
_entity_poly.pdbx_seq_one_letter_code
_entity_poly.pdbx_strand_id
1 'polypeptide(L)'
;MKQKKDESVRNDSRRTTAHVSALWSKGGARYALKNAACISLSLALVACGGNVGDDMTSEPAPPLEKTAALAAASNTVPLQLSLKMNTSGLASDASNDRFIVKYKTGTVERGSATAVQSRLDRLTNAFPSKARHVRRMGIGADVVTTERKLNVKDAKAFMRAIASDPDVEYVEPDTPMSVTMAPNDPEYSRQWGLSSNQKPGVTTAGIRAEPAWDMANGSGTVIAMVDNGVTSHSDLNANILPGYDFTTNNRGGDGTNPGITTETCEVVWHGTHVAGIMAAQTNNGIGIAGVAPAAKVVPVRVMNACGRGFTSDVADGVTWAAGGSVSGVPNNVYPAKVINVSLAGMGSCGMTFQNAIDYAASRGAVVVAAVGNNGNSATNFTPANCRNVISVGGSNRPGLKWVLSNYGQTVDIAAPGDSIWSTYNNGTAAPGSEGYTYLDGTSMAAPMVSGVIALAQSVAPTPLTSAEMRALLTQNVQAFPNGKPDQPIGSGILDASATVIAARSGRIPAAADFTCTEATTIMQVTCKDLSTARGAPIKSWAWNFGTGAADLVRTQSVTPYMNFDYPGTYEITFTVTDSTGAISKLTRPFQVIPPTLTDLSAGSPLTISAKNGEMQNYALVVPAGVKSLTFTLSPETASQIATLYVRAGTPSSLRPDCESVMVRGGAATCTITNPVAGTYYGILSASTKLSGVSLLATYTQ
;
A
#
# COMPACT_ATOMS: atom_id res chain seq x y z
N MET A 1 53.68 46.25 -39.63
CA MET A 1 55.05 46.04 -39.13
C MET A 1 55.05 44.71 -38.38
N LYS A 2 55.57 43.75 -39.04
CA LYS A 2 56.71 42.89 -38.72
C LYS A 2 56.44 42.02 -37.48
N GLN A 3 56.12 40.69 -37.69
CA GLN A 3 57.07 39.56 -37.84
C GLN A 3 57.68 39.13 -36.50
N LYS A 4 57.79 37.91 -36.08
CA LYS A 4 58.02 36.58 -36.64
C LYS A 4 58.16 35.65 -35.43
N LYS A 5 57.64 34.45 -35.56
CA LYS A 5 58.32 33.14 -35.75
C LYS A 5 58.68 32.44 -34.44
N ASP A 6 58.23 31.29 -34.34
CA ASP A 6 58.64 29.88 -34.55
C ASP A 6 59.20 29.34 -33.23
N GLU A 7 58.99 28.15 -32.81
CA GLU A 7 59.02 26.78 -33.29
C GLU A 7 58.53 25.85 -32.18
N SER A 8 57.66 24.93 -32.51
CA SER A 8 57.75 23.49 -32.47
C SER A 8 58.47 22.83 -31.29
N VAL A 9 57.78 21.99 -30.54
CA VAL A 9 58.21 20.62 -30.19
C VAL A 9 56.98 19.72 -30.15
N ARG A 10 56.99 18.67 -30.97
CA ARG A 10 56.14 17.47 -30.94
C ARG A 10 56.51 16.62 -29.71
N ASN A 11 55.48 16.01 -29.12
CA ASN A 11 55.39 14.54 -28.82
C ASN A 11 54.08 14.31 -28.08
N ASP A 12 53.14 13.64 -28.68
CA ASP A 12 52.88 12.19 -28.75
C ASP A 12 52.74 11.52 -27.37
N SER A 13 51.51 11.22 -27.01
CA SER A 13 51.15 9.88 -26.49
C SER A 13 49.66 9.80 -26.07
N ARG A 14 48.87 9.15 -26.91
CA ARG A 14 48.05 7.99 -26.59
C ARG A 14 47.06 8.04 -25.42
N ARG A 15 45.82 8.09 -25.80
CA ARG A 15 44.66 7.31 -25.31
C ARG A 15 44.93 6.36 -24.12
N THR A 16 44.13 6.53 -23.08
CA THR A 16 43.69 5.40 -22.25
C THR A 16 42.20 5.51 -21.98
N THR A 17 41.43 4.78 -22.77
CA THR A 17 40.09 4.29 -22.47
C THR A 17 40.23 3.19 -21.41
N ALA A 18 39.63 3.35 -20.27
CA ALA A 18 39.52 2.29 -19.27
C ALA A 18 38.14 1.63 -19.42
N HIS A 19 38.11 0.52 -20.15
CA HIS A 19 37.10 -0.51 -20.03
C HIS A 19 37.31 -1.27 -18.72
N VAL A 20 36.31 -1.34 -17.86
CA VAL A 20 36.25 -2.35 -16.79
C VAL A 20 35.43 -3.50 -17.36
N SER A 21 36.11 -4.51 -17.88
CA SER A 21 35.52 -5.81 -18.21
C SER A 21 35.95 -6.85 -17.15
N ALA A 22 34.96 -7.64 -16.82
CA ALA A 22 34.91 -8.80 -15.97
C ALA A 22 36.21 -9.64 -15.87
N LEU A 23 36.52 -10.05 -14.64
CA LEU A 23 37.40 -11.16 -14.32
C LEU A 23 36.58 -12.32 -13.73
N TRP A 24 36.36 -13.33 -14.54
CA TRP A 24 36.00 -14.67 -14.08
C TRP A 24 37.30 -15.47 -14.07
N SER A 25 37.79 -15.90 -12.92
CA SER A 25 38.80 -16.94 -12.81
C SER A 25 38.19 -18.21 -12.22
N LYS A 26 38.42 -19.27 -12.97
CA LYS A 26 38.08 -20.67 -12.71
C LYS A 26 38.70 -21.17 -11.41
N GLY A 27 37.93 -21.85 -10.59
CA GLY A 27 38.40 -22.71 -9.52
C GLY A 27 37.40 -23.84 -9.33
N GLY A 28 37.69 -24.98 -9.94
CA GLY A 28 36.83 -26.15 -9.84
C GLY A 28 37.07 -26.91 -8.54
N ALA A 29 36.01 -27.41 -7.94
CA ALA A 29 36.06 -28.56 -7.06
C ALA A 29 34.80 -29.40 -7.30
N ARG A 30 35.02 -30.59 -7.80
CA ARG A 30 34.05 -31.67 -7.98
C ARG A 30 33.62 -32.19 -6.61
N TYR A 31 32.32 -32.31 -6.37
CA TYR A 31 31.80 -33.39 -5.52
C TYR A 31 30.58 -34.03 -6.18
N ALA A 32 30.57 -35.33 -6.06
CA ALA A 32 29.85 -36.29 -6.86
C ALA A 32 28.35 -36.35 -6.58
N LEU A 33 27.61 -36.69 -7.63
CA LEU A 33 26.26 -37.29 -7.60
C LEU A 33 26.21 -38.54 -6.71
N LYS A 34 25.17 -38.70 -5.92
CA LYS A 34 24.53 -39.99 -5.69
C LYS A 34 23.02 -39.87 -5.55
N ASN A 35 22.36 -40.42 -6.53
CA ASN A 35 21.19 -41.28 -6.55
C ASN A 35 19.83 -40.75 -6.03
N ALA A 36 18.99 -40.60 -7.01
CA ALA A 36 17.54 -40.77 -6.97
C ALA A 36 17.15 -42.19 -6.57
N ALA A 37 16.04 -42.35 -5.90
CA ALA A 37 15.10 -43.47 -6.07
C ALA A 37 13.71 -43.11 -5.57
N CYS A 38 12.76 -43.28 -6.44
CA CYS A 38 11.33 -43.46 -6.19
C CYS A 38 11.06 -44.53 -5.14
N ILE A 39 9.86 -44.53 -4.54
CA ILE A 39 8.96 -45.69 -4.33
C ILE A 39 7.71 -45.19 -3.61
N SER A 40 6.57 -45.11 -4.29
CA SER A 40 5.38 -45.98 -4.30
C SER A 40 4.77 -46.39 -2.95
N LEU A 41 3.52 -45.97 -2.80
CA LEU A 41 2.38 -46.60 -2.12
C LEU A 41 2.59 -48.04 -1.61
N SER A 42 2.17 -48.31 -0.35
CA SER A 42 1.39 -49.48 0.02
C SER A 42 0.72 -49.33 1.37
N LEU A 43 -0.60 -49.54 1.39
CA LEU A 43 -1.41 -49.86 2.58
C LEU A 43 -0.98 -51.22 3.15
N ALA A 44 -0.90 -51.33 4.49
CA ALA A 44 -1.12 -52.60 5.17
C ALA A 44 -1.65 -52.35 6.58
N LEU A 45 -2.87 -52.83 6.83
CA LEU A 45 -3.41 -53.14 8.17
C LEU A 45 -2.64 -54.33 8.75
N VAL A 46 -2.25 -54.25 10.04
CA VAL A 46 -2.14 -55.44 10.88
C VAL A 46 -2.61 -55.08 12.30
N ALA A 47 -3.61 -55.84 12.73
CA ALA A 47 -4.06 -55.92 14.11
C ALA A 47 -3.31 -57.06 14.86
N CYS A 48 -2.98 -56.82 16.15
CA CYS A 48 -2.73 -57.82 17.22
C CYS A 48 -2.57 -56.98 18.48
N GLY A 49 -3.31 -57.03 19.57
CA GLY A 49 -3.79 -58.20 20.31
C GLY A 49 -2.85 -58.40 21.51
N GLY A 50 -3.29 -58.03 22.74
CA GLY A 50 -2.53 -58.33 23.95
C GLY A 50 -3.22 -57.78 25.20
N ASN A 51 -3.95 -58.64 25.86
CA ASN A 51 -4.69 -58.51 27.14
C ASN A 51 -3.78 -58.29 28.35
N VAL A 52 -4.39 -57.78 29.41
CA VAL A 52 -4.47 -58.12 30.85
C VAL A 52 -4.59 -56.82 31.65
N GLY A 53 -5.49 -56.53 32.55
CA GLY A 53 -6.47 -57.21 33.35
C GLY A 53 -7.05 -56.22 34.35
N ASP A 54 -8.28 -56.40 34.69
CA ASP A 54 -9.06 -56.13 35.88
C ASP A 54 -8.71 -54.95 36.83
N ASP A 55 -9.61 -54.02 37.13
CA ASP A 55 -10.58 -54.19 38.21
C ASP A 55 -11.64 -53.05 38.26
N MET A 56 -12.80 -53.48 38.69
CA MET A 56 -14.11 -52.88 38.89
C MET A 56 -14.19 -51.49 39.54
N THR A 57 -15.13 -50.61 39.12
CA THR A 57 -16.40 -50.42 39.83
C THR A 57 -17.38 -49.62 38.98
N SER A 58 -18.60 -50.07 38.93
CA SER A 58 -19.77 -49.56 38.23
C SER A 58 -20.46 -48.41 38.96
N GLU A 59 -20.84 -47.35 38.21
CA GLU A 59 -22.02 -46.54 38.54
C GLU A 59 -22.75 -46.17 37.26
N PRO A 60 -24.10 -46.07 37.27
CA PRO A 60 -24.89 -46.07 36.06
C PRO A 60 -25.06 -44.67 35.46
N ALA A 61 -25.04 -44.60 34.12
CA ALA A 61 -25.30 -43.39 33.33
C ALA A 61 -26.78 -42.95 33.41
N PRO A 62 -27.05 -41.63 33.46
CA PRO A 62 -28.40 -41.09 33.30
C PRO A 62 -28.84 -41.07 31.82
N PRO A 63 -30.15 -41.00 31.53
CA PRO A 63 -30.68 -41.24 30.20
C PRO A 63 -30.42 -40.09 29.22
N LEU A 64 -30.16 -40.46 27.96
CA LEU A 64 -30.02 -39.56 26.80
C LEU A 64 -31.28 -38.74 26.57
N GLU A 65 -31.22 -37.45 26.91
CA GLU A 65 -32.13 -36.44 26.34
C GLU A 65 -31.73 -36.15 24.87
N LYS A 66 -32.74 -36.23 24.02
CA LYS A 66 -32.64 -35.91 22.61
C LYS A 66 -32.37 -34.38 22.44
N THR A 67 -31.14 -33.98 22.35
CA THR A 67 -30.79 -32.68 21.81
C THR A 67 -30.84 -32.77 20.28
N ALA A 68 -31.83 -32.10 19.72
CA ALA A 68 -31.93 -31.87 18.28
C ALA A 68 -30.67 -31.11 17.81
N ALA A 69 -29.81 -31.80 17.09
CA ALA A 69 -28.69 -31.16 16.38
C ALA A 69 -29.28 -30.25 15.31
N LEU A 70 -29.20 -28.93 15.53
CA LEU A 70 -29.28 -27.97 14.42
C LEU A 70 -28.11 -28.25 13.48
N ALA A 71 -28.42 -28.95 12.39
CA ALA A 71 -27.50 -29.07 11.27
C ALA A 71 -27.23 -27.67 10.72
N ALA A 72 -26.06 -27.13 10.98
CA ALA A 72 -25.52 -26.01 10.24
C ALA A 72 -25.43 -26.46 8.79
N ALA A 73 -26.35 -25.96 7.94
CA ALA A 73 -26.32 -26.19 6.50
C ALA A 73 -25.01 -25.60 5.96
N SER A 74 -24.01 -26.45 5.76
CA SER A 74 -22.82 -26.10 5.03
C SER A 74 -23.24 -25.78 3.57
N ASN A 75 -22.98 -24.55 3.13
CA ASN A 75 -23.21 -24.07 1.77
C ASN A 75 -22.28 -24.73 0.73
N THR A 76 -21.91 -25.99 0.89
CA THR A 76 -21.16 -26.75 -0.10
C THR A 76 -22.10 -27.26 -1.18
N VAL A 77 -21.96 -26.71 -2.39
CA VAL A 77 -22.65 -27.21 -3.58
C VAL A 77 -22.21 -28.66 -3.81
N PRO A 78 -23.10 -29.63 -3.96
CA PRO A 78 -22.72 -31.01 -4.29
C PRO A 78 -21.79 -31.03 -5.51
N LEU A 79 -20.75 -31.86 -5.48
CA LEU A 79 -19.72 -31.93 -6.54
C LEU A 79 -20.30 -32.08 -7.95
N GLN A 80 -21.37 -32.85 -8.10
CA GLN A 80 -22.08 -33.04 -9.39
C GLN A 80 -22.78 -31.77 -9.89
N LEU A 81 -23.26 -30.90 -9.01
CA LEU A 81 -23.85 -29.61 -9.41
C LEU A 81 -22.76 -28.62 -9.83
N SER A 82 -21.60 -28.63 -9.15
CA SER A 82 -20.49 -27.74 -9.50
C SER A 82 -19.89 -28.03 -10.88
N LEU A 83 -19.93 -29.29 -11.32
CA LEU A 83 -19.48 -29.70 -12.66
C LEU A 83 -20.41 -29.23 -13.80
N LYS A 84 -21.68 -28.98 -13.51
CA LYS A 84 -22.66 -28.47 -14.48
C LYS A 84 -22.73 -26.94 -14.51
N MET A 85 -22.07 -26.23 -13.60
CA MET A 85 -22.16 -24.79 -13.46
C MET A 85 -20.80 -24.13 -13.67
N ASN A 86 -20.65 -23.40 -14.76
CA ASN A 86 -19.55 -22.48 -14.89
C ASN A 86 -19.99 -21.10 -14.39
N THR A 87 -19.48 -20.65 -13.25
CA THR A 87 -19.81 -19.35 -12.65
C THR A 87 -18.74 -18.28 -12.85
N SER A 88 -17.68 -18.57 -13.59
CA SER A 88 -16.53 -17.67 -13.78
C SER A 88 -16.89 -16.38 -14.54
N GLY A 89 -17.95 -16.41 -15.37
CA GLY A 89 -18.46 -15.25 -16.11
C GLY A 89 -19.46 -14.40 -15.32
N LEU A 90 -19.79 -14.73 -14.05
CA LEU A 90 -20.64 -13.88 -13.23
C LEU A 90 -19.84 -12.70 -12.70
N ALA A 91 -19.98 -11.54 -13.32
CA ALA A 91 -19.36 -10.32 -12.85
C ALA A 91 -19.97 -9.88 -11.51
N SER A 92 -19.13 -9.45 -10.57
CA SER A 92 -19.52 -9.12 -9.19
C SER A 92 -20.47 -7.91 -9.09
N ASP A 93 -20.47 -7.07 -10.09
CA ASP A 93 -21.17 -5.80 -10.22
C ASP A 93 -22.21 -5.78 -11.36
N ALA A 94 -22.15 -6.79 -12.23
CA ALA A 94 -23.07 -6.84 -13.35
C ALA A 94 -24.41 -7.42 -12.93
N SER A 95 -25.40 -6.83 -13.47
CA SER A 95 -26.73 -7.37 -13.61
C SER A 95 -26.70 -8.52 -14.62
N ASN A 96 -26.66 -9.74 -14.14
CA ASN A 96 -26.67 -10.93 -14.97
C ASN A 96 -28.15 -11.24 -15.36
N ASP A 97 -28.48 -11.13 -16.62
CA ASP A 97 -29.81 -11.39 -17.14
C ASP A 97 -29.83 -12.38 -18.32
N ARG A 98 -28.64 -12.84 -18.76
CA ARG A 98 -28.52 -13.79 -19.87
C ARG A 98 -27.67 -14.99 -19.46
N PHE A 99 -28.13 -16.18 -19.88
CA PHE A 99 -27.51 -17.46 -19.55
C PHE A 99 -27.54 -18.37 -20.77
N ILE A 100 -26.60 -19.29 -20.84
CA ILE A 100 -26.56 -20.38 -21.82
C ILE A 100 -26.87 -21.67 -21.08
N VAL A 101 -27.88 -22.40 -21.55
CA VAL A 101 -28.31 -23.69 -20.99
C VAL A 101 -28.21 -24.76 -22.06
N LYS A 102 -27.55 -25.87 -21.77
CA LYS A 102 -27.48 -27.00 -22.67
C LYS A 102 -28.13 -28.21 -22.03
N TYR A 103 -29.02 -28.82 -22.77
CA TYR A 103 -29.70 -30.07 -22.38
C TYR A 103 -29.00 -31.28 -23.00
N LYS A 104 -29.06 -32.43 -22.33
CA LYS A 104 -28.44 -33.66 -22.77
C LYS A 104 -29.02 -34.15 -24.10
N THR A 105 -28.25 -34.89 -24.86
CA THR A 105 -28.71 -35.53 -26.10
C THR A 105 -29.82 -36.52 -25.80
N GLY A 106 -30.89 -36.53 -26.62
CA GLY A 106 -32.05 -37.41 -26.46
C GLY A 106 -33.19 -36.81 -25.65
N THR A 107 -33.02 -35.62 -25.04
CA THR A 107 -34.13 -34.92 -24.36
C THR A 107 -35.03 -34.18 -25.34
N VAL A 108 -36.29 -33.95 -24.96
CA VAL A 108 -37.29 -33.23 -25.78
C VAL A 108 -36.86 -31.77 -25.99
N GLU A 109 -36.20 -31.18 -24.99
CA GLU A 109 -35.67 -29.82 -25.01
C GLU A 109 -34.65 -29.63 -26.13
N ARG A 110 -33.87 -30.65 -26.48
CA ARG A 110 -32.90 -30.58 -27.60
C ARG A 110 -33.55 -30.35 -28.95
N GLY A 111 -34.81 -30.75 -29.12
CA GLY A 111 -35.55 -30.63 -30.37
C GLY A 111 -36.55 -29.45 -30.42
N SER A 112 -36.96 -28.89 -29.29
CA SER A 112 -38.11 -27.98 -29.22
C SER A 112 -37.88 -26.78 -28.31
N ALA A 113 -37.93 -25.56 -28.85
CA ALA A 113 -37.87 -24.30 -28.09
C ALA A 113 -39.05 -24.17 -27.08
N THR A 114 -40.24 -24.68 -27.46
CA THR A 114 -41.42 -24.69 -26.59
C THR A 114 -41.20 -25.62 -25.39
N ALA A 115 -40.53 -26.76 -25.59
CA ALA A 115 -40.18 -27.66 -24.49
C ALA A 115 -39.17 -27.00 -23.54
N VAL A 116 -38.18 -26.29 -24.08
CA VAL A 116 -37.23 -25.51 -23.27
C VAL A 116 -37.97 -24.46 -22.42
N GLN A 117 -38.90 -23.68 -23.02
CA GLN A 117 -39.66 -22.68 -22.27
C GLN A 117 -40.49 -23.32 -21.16
N SER A 118 -41.23 -24.38 -21.47
CA SER A 118 -42.04 -25.10 -20.48
C SER A 118 -41.20 -25.69 -19.34
N ARG A 119 -39.95 -26.09 -19.63
CA ARG A 119 -39.01 -26.58 -18.61
C ARG A 119 -38.51 -25.44 -17.75
N LEU A 120 -38.14 -24.31 -18.35
CA LEU A 120 -37.70 -23.09 -17.62
C LEU A 120 -38.82 -22.60 -16.71
N ASP A 121 -40.08 -22.54 -17.19
CA ASP A 121 -41.23 -22.12 -16.39
C ASP A 121 -41.40 -22.98 -15.13
N ARG A 122 -41.20 -24.28 -15.23
CA ARG A 122 -41.26 -25.20 -14.08
C ARG A 122 -40.08 -24.98 -13.11
N LEU A 123 -38.86 -24.89 -13.62
CA LEU A 123 -37.66 -24.78 -12.81
C LEU A 123 -37.55 -23.42 -12.11
N THR A 124 -38.13 -22.38 -12.71
CA THR A 124 -38.04 -21.01 -12.18
C THR A 124 -39.34 -20.52 -11.54
N ASN A 125 -40.36 -21.38 -11.40
CA ASN A 125 -41.68 -21.00 -10.87
C ASN A 125 -41.59 -20.41 -9.44
N ALA A 126 -40.71 -20.94 -8.60
CA ALA A 126 -40.47 -20.44 -7.26
C ALA A 126 -39.38 -19.34 -7.21
N PHE A 127 -38.82 -18.95 -8.37
CA PHE A 127 -37.75 -17.97 -8.43
C PHE A 127 -38.30 -16.54 -8.62
N PRO A 128 -37.74 -15.50 -8.01
CA PRO A 128 -38.25 -14.12 -8.06
C PRO A 128 -38.25 -13.47 -9.46
N SER A 129 -37.73 -14.14 -10.49
CA SER A 129 -37.69 -13.66 -11.87
C SER A 129 -37.96 -14.81 -12.83
N LYS A 130 -38.94 -14.64 -13.73
CA LYS A 130 -39.19 -15.61 -14.78
C LYS A 130 -38.05 -15.66 -15.79
N ALA A 131 -37.85 -16.84 -16.37
CA ALA A 131 -36.89 -17.08 -17.42
C ALA A 131 -37.57 -17.22 -18.77
N ARG A 132 -36.97 -16.68 -19.82
CA ARG A 132 -37.49 -16.77 -21.19
C ARG A 132 -36.41 -17.32 -22.12
N HIS A 133 -36.78 -18.31 -22.93
CA HIS A 133 -36.00 -18.80 -24.05
C HIS A 133 -35.88 -17.70 -25.12
N VAL A 134 -34.66 -17.42 -25.56
CA VAL A 134 -34.37 -16.39 -26.58
C VAL A 134 -34.12 -17.03 -27.94
N ARG A 135 -33.17 -17.97 -28.03
CA ARG A 135 -32.83 -18.67 -29.26
C ARG A 135 -31.98 -19.90 -28.98
N ARG A 136 -31.94 -20.80 -29.95
CA ARG A 136 -30.99 -21.91 -29.97
C ARG A 136 -29.69 -21.51 -30.64
N MET A 137 -28.60 -21.98 -30.11
CA MET A 137 -27.25 -21.84 -30.65
C MET A 137 -26.92 -22.98 -31.61
N GLY A 138 -25.97 -22.79 -32.54
CA GLY A 138 -25.52 -23.84 -33.47
C GLY A 138 -24.95 -25.09 -32.79
N ILE A 139 -24.44 -24.95 -31.55
CA ILE A 139 -23.94 -26.08 -30.73
C ILE A 139 -25.06 -26.82 -29.98
N GLY A 140 -26.34 -26.44 -30.24
CA GLY A 140 -27.52 -27.00 -29.61
C GLY A 140 -27.74 -26.62 -28.15
N ALA A 141 -27.05 -25.61 -27.63
CA ALA A 141 -27.41 -24.96 -26.38
C ALA A 141 -28.47 -23.88 -26.63
N ASP A 142 -29.11 -23.41 -25.58
CA ASP A 142 -30.19 -22.42 -25.65
C ASP A 142 -29.79 -21.17 -24.86
N VAL A 143 -29.95 -19.99 -25.47
CA VAL A 143 -29.83 -18.72 -24.80
C VAL A 143 -31.13 -18.39 -24.07
N VAL A 144 -30.99 -18.07 -22.79
CA VAL A 144 -32.08 -17.78 -21.86
C VAL A 144 -31.87 -16.42 -21.24
N THR A 145 -32.93 -15.64 -21.05
CA THR A 145 -32.90 -14.36 -20.35
C THR A 145 -33.86 -14.36 -19.17
N THR A 146 -33.54 -13.59 -18.13
CA THR A 146 -34.43 -13.32 -16.99
C THR A 146 -35.11 -11.96 -17.16
N GLU A 147 -36.36 -11.82 -16.71
CA GLU A 147 -37.14 -10.58 -16.82
C GLU A 147 -36.51 -9.41 -16.06
N ARG A 148 -35.79 -9.70 -15.00
CA ARG A 148 -35.03 -8.72 -14.25
C ARG A 148 -33.54 -9.11 -14.21
N LYS A 149 -32.72 -8.13 -14.09
CA LYS A 149 -31.29 -8.31 -13.90
C LYS A 149 -31.02 -8.89 -12.51
N LEU A 150 -30.19 -9.93 -12.42
CA LEU A 150 -29.87 -10.65 -11.19
C LEU A 150 -28.50 -10.23 -10.67
N ASN A 151 -28.39 -10.00 -9.37
CA ASN A 151 -27.09 -9.91 -8.72
C ASN A 151 -26.42 -11.29 -8.69
N VAL A 152 -25.12 -11.35 -8.34
CA VAL A 152 -24.33 -12.60 -8.35
C VAL A 152 -24.95 -13.71 -7.49
N LYS A 153 -25.51 -13.36 -6.32
CA LYS A 153 -26.15 -14.32 -5.41
C LYS A 153 -27.38 -14.92 -6.06
N ASP A 154 -28.24 -14.08 -6.62
CA ASP A 154 -29.46 -14.50 -7.31
C ASP A 154 -29.15 -15.25 -8.61
N ALA A 155 -28.13 -14.80 -9.38
CA ALA A 155 -27.66 -15.48 -10.59
C ALA A 155 -27.12 -16.88 -10.27
N LYS A 156 -26.33 -17.05 -9.22
CA LYS A 156 -25.89 -18.38 -8.75
C LYS A 156 -27.05 -19.25 -8.29
N ALA A 157 -28.04 -18.69 -7.61
CA ALA A 157 -29.25 -19.43 -7.21
C ALA A 157 -30.06 -19.86 -8.42
N PHE A 158 -30.25 -18.98 -9.42
CA PHE A 158 -30.89 -19.26 -10.69
C PHE A 158 -30.19 -20.41 -11.45
N MET A 159 -28.86 -20.31 -11.60
CA MET A 159 -28.08 -21.35 -12.25
C MET A 159 -28.17 -22.70 -11.51
N ARG A 160 -28.17 -22.68 -10.16
CA ARG A 160 -28.38 -23.92 -9.37
C ARG A 160 -29.74 -24.55 -9.62
N ALA A 161 -30.80 -23.74 -9.69
CA ALA A 161 -32.13 -24.26 -9.98
C ALA A 161 -32.18 -24.97 -11.34
N ILE A 162 -31.53 -24.40 -12.37
CA ILE A 162 -31.42 -25.02 -13.70
C ILE A 162 -30.49 -26.24 -13.67
N ALA A 163 -29.32 -26.17 -13.04
CA ALA A 163 -28.37 -27.28 -12.97
C ALA A 163 -28.87 -28.48 -12.16
N SER A 164 -29.84 -28.27 -11.25
CA SER A 164 -30.45 -29.35 -10.47
C SER A 164 -31.30 -30.31 -11.35
N ASP A 165 -31.67 -29.88 -12.54
CA ASP A 165 -32.36 -30.71 -13.50
C ASP A 165 -31.40 -31.80 -14.04
N PRO A 166 -31.80 -33.10 -13.97
CA PRO A 166 -30.98 -34.19 -14.47
C PRO A 166 -30.71 -34.12 -15.97
N ASP A 167 -31.63 -33.51 -16.75
CA ASP A 167 -31.55 -33.39 -18.20
C ASP A 167 -30.67 -32.24 -18.67
N VAL A 168 -30.25 -31.34 -17.77
CA VAL A 168 -29.30 -30.27 -18.06
C VAL A 168 -27.88 -30.82 -18.08
N GLU A 169 -27.17 -30.55 -19.16
CA GLU A 169 -25.75 -30.87 -19.35
C GLU A 169 -24.88 -29.82 -18.67
N TYR A 170 -25.10 -28.53 -18.97
CA TYR A 170 -24.46 -27.40 -18.28
C TYR A 170 -25.29 -26.11 -18.33
N VAL A 171 -24.96 -25.19 -17.46
CA VAL A 171 -25.43 -23.79 -17.45
C VAL A 171 -24.28 -22.84 -17.16
N GLU A 172 -24.20 -21.75 -17.91
CA GLU A 172 -23.20 -20.69 -17.75
C GLU A 172 -23.80 -19.31 -18.08
N PRO A 173 -23.22 -18.19 -17.62
CA PRO A 173 -23.60 -16.86 -18.03
C PRO A 173 -23.31 -16.65 -19.52
N ASP A 174 -24.22 -16.00 -20.25
CA ASP A 174 -23.95 -15.47 -21.59
C ASP A 174 -23.28 -14.11 -21.43
N THR A 175 -21.94 -14.13 -21.31
CA THR A 175 -21.14 -12.94 -21.04
C THR A 175 -21.01 -12.06 -22.28
N PRO A 176 -21.13 -10.73 -22.13
CA PRO A 176 -20.87 -9.81 -23.22
C PRO A 176 -19.42 -9.96 -23.71
N MET A 177 -19.25 -10.03 -25.02
CA MET A 177 -17.94 -10.04 -25.68
C MET A 177 -17.75 -8.72 -26.37
N SER A 178 -16.62 -8.06 -26.14
CA SER A 178 -16.21 -6.81 -26.79
C SER A 178 -15.03 -7.07 -27.70
N VAL A 179 -14.91 -6.28 -28.78
CA VAL A 179 -13.67 -6.21 -29.56
C VAL A 179 -12.64 -5.47 -28.72
N THR A 180 -11.60 -6.16 -28.30
CA THR A 180 -10.41 -5.53 -27.72
C THR A 180 -9.54 -5.06 -28.87
N MET A 181 -9.51 -3.75 -29.11
CA MET A 181 -8.57 -3.15 -30.05
C MET A 181 -7.34 -2.72 -29.26
N ALA A 182 -6.17 -3.28 -29.62
CA ALA A 182 -4.91 -2.72 -29.16
C ALA A 182 -4.80 -1.28 -29.70
N PRO A 183 -4.18 -0.36 -28.95
CA PRO A 183 -3.88 0.98 -29.46
C PRO A 183 -3.19 0.95 -30.82
N ASN A 184 -3.51 1.90 -31.69
CA ASN A 184 -2.89 2.03 -33.02
C ASN A 184 -1.56 2.79 -33.00
N ASP A 185 -1.09 3.13 -31.81
CA ASP A 185 0.14 3.89 -31.56
C ASP A 185 1.36 3.02 -31.88
N PRO A 186 2.27 3.45 -32.78
CA PRO A 186 3.32 2.59 -33.33
C PRO A 186 4.28 2.01 -32.29
N GLU A 187 4.54 2.74 -31.22
CA GLU A 187 5.46 2.34 -30.15
C GLU A 187 4.79 1.58 -28.99
N TYR A 188 3.46 1.37 -29.05
CA TYR A 188 2.69 0.66 -28.01
C TYR A 188 3.26 -0.72 -27.71
N SER A 189 3.75 -1.44 -28.72
CA SER A 189 4.33 -2.76 -28.55
C SER A 189 5.57 -2.80 -27.63
N ARG A 190 6.21 -1.66 -27.37
CA ARG A 190 7.33 -1.51 -26.43
C ARG A 190 6.88 -1.31 -24.98
N GLN A 191 5.61 -0.93 -24.77
CA GLN A 191 5.06 -0.63 -23.46
C GLN A 191 4.57 -1.88 -22.71
N TRP A 192 5.48 -2.79 -22.36
CA TRP A 192 5.14 -4.03 -21.69
C TRP A 192 4.32 -3.80 -20.39
N GLY A 193 4.57 -2.67 -19.72
CA GLY A 193 3.94 -2.32 -18.45
C GLY A 193 2.42 -2.11 -18.54
N LEU A 194 1.88 -1.79 -19.72
CA LEU A 194 0.44 -1.59 -19.93
C LEU A 194 -0.29 -2.89 -20.27
N SER A 195 0.42 -3.87 -20.82
CA SER A 195 -0.16 -5.05 -21.46
C SER A 195 -0.91 -5.95 -20.51
N SER A 196 -2.05 -6.48 -20.97
CA SER A 196 -2.77 -7.59 -20.37
C SER A 196 -2.31 -8.96 -20.92
N ASN A 197 -1.42 -8.99 -21.92
CA ASN A 197 -1.05 -10.18 -22.65
C ASN A 197 -0.24 -11.17 -21.81
N GLN A 198 -0.92 -12.10 -21.17
CA GLN A 198 -0.33 -13.35 -20.71
C GLN A 198 -0.29 -14.33 -21.89
N LYS A 199 0.74 -14.24 -22.73
CA LYS A 199 0.99 -15.30 -23.69
C LYS A 199 1.42 -16.56 -22.93
N PRO A 200 0.93 -17.76 -23.29
CA PRO A 200 1.42 -19.00 -22.68
C PRO A 200 2.96 -19.05 -22.72
N GLY A 201 3.59 -19.18 -21.54
CA GLY A 201 5.04 -19.21 -21.38
C GLY A 201 5.75 -17.86 -21.28
N VAL A 202 5.03 -16.72 -21.34
CA VAL A 202 5.57 -15.37 -21.10
C VAL A 202 4.76 -14.68 -20.01
N THR A 203 5.25 -14.72 -18.79
CA THR A 203 4.66 -13.96 -17.67
C THR A 203 5.06 -12.50 -17.80
N THR A 204 4.13 -11.63 -18.17
CA THR A 204 4.33 -10.18 -18.07
C THR A 204 3.43 -9.64 -16.96
N ALA A 205 4.05 -8.94 -16.04
CA ALA A 205 3.37 -8.32 -14.91
C ALA A 205 2.95 -6.87 -15.22
N GLY A 206 2.37 -6.66 -16.40
CA GLY A 206 1.78 -5.37 -16.80
C GLY A 206 0.47 -5.10 -16.05
N ILE A 207 0.01 -3.84 -16.09
CA ILE A 207 -1.13 -3.36 -15.29
C ILE A 207 -2.51 -3.74 -15.85
N ARG A 208 -2.61 -4.43 -16.97
CA ARG A 208 -3.87 -4.81 -17.65
C ARG A 208 -4.69 -3.59 -18.05
N ALA A 209 -4.07 -2.65 -18.75
CA ALA A 209 -4.70 -1.40 -19.14
C ALA A 209 -5.80 -1.58 -20.21
N GLU A 210 -5.61 -2.50 -21.18
CA GLU A 210 -6.53 -2.66 -22.31
C GLU A 210 -7.99 -2.93 -21.88
N PRO A 211 -8.28 -3.88 -20.97
CA PRO A 211 -9.65 -4.08 -20.52
C PRO A 211 -10.20 -2.92 -19.69
N ALA A 212 -9.33 -2.10 -19.08
CA ALA A 212 -9.76 -0.90 -18.36
C ALA A 212 -10.21 0.20 -19.32
N TRP A 213 -9.55 0.34 -20.47
CA TRP A 213 -9.91 1.34 -21.50
C TRP A 213 -11.27 1.12 -22.14
N ASP A 214 -11.78 -0.11 -22.16
CA ASP A 214 -13.16 -0.39 -22.58
C ASP A 214 -14.21 0.27 -21.65
N MET A 215 -13.83 0.66 -20.45
CA MET A 215 -14.73 1.18 -19.42
C MET A 215 -14.44 2.63 -19.02
N ALA A 216 -13.20 3.07 -19.13
CA ALA A 216 -12.72 4.36 -18.66
C ALA A 216 -11.52 4.85 -19.48
N ASN A 217 -11.43 6.14 -19.74
CA ASN A 217 -10.27 6.76 -20.41
C ASN A 217 -9.67 7.93 -19.59
N GLY A 218 -10.20 8.21 -18.39
CA GLY A 218 -9.73 9.30 -17.53
C GLY A 218 -10.31 10.68 -17.85
N SER A 219 -11.28 10.79 -18.77
CA SER A 219 -11.91 12.06 -19.13
C SER A 219 -12.50 12.75 -17.90
N GLY A 220 -12.34 14.09 -17.83
CA GLY A 220 -12.80 14.89 -16.70
C GLY A 220 -11.90 14.86 -15.46
N THR A 221 -10.79 14.11 -15.50
CA THR A 221 -9.82 14.03 -14.39
C THR A 221 -8.57 14.85 -14.73
N VAL A 222 -8.10 15.63 -13.77
CA VAL A 222 -6.83 16.36 -13.82
C VAL A 222 -5.81 15.67 -12.91
N ILE A 223 -4.62 15.39 -13.46
CA ILE A 223 -3.46 14.87 -12.74
C ILE A 223 -2.43 16.01 -12.63
N ALA A 224 -2.01 16.38 -11.43
CA ALA A 224 -0.86 17.25 -11.28
C ALA A 224 0.42 16.42 -11.30
N MET A 225 1.38 16.81 -12.09
CA MET A 225 2.70 16.18 -12.20
C MET A 225 3.72 17.04 -11.45
N VAL A 226 4.03 16.68 -10.22
CA VAL A 226 5.03 17.36 -9.37
C VAL A 226 6.41 16.78 -9.68
N ASP A 227 7.17 17.48 -10.55
CA ASP A 227 8.39 16.95 -11.16
C ASP A 227 9.34 18.10 -11.63
N ASN A 228 10.22 17.83 -12.58
CA ASN A 228 11.11 18.83 -13.18
C ASN A 228 10.53 19.57 -14.41
N GLY A 229 9.21 19.51 -14.59
CA GLY A 229 8.51 20.13 -15.71
C GLY A 229 8.40 19.22 -16.94
N VAL A 230 7.74 19.72 -17.98
CA VAL A 230 7.46 19.00 -19.23
C VAL A 230 8.03 19.76 -20.42
N THR A 231 8.39 19.06 -21.48
CA THR A 231 8.69 19.66 -22.79
C THR A 231 7.53 19.45 -23.75
N SER A 232 7.42 20.33 -24.77
CA SER A 232 6.48 20.10 -25.87
C SER A 232 6.76 18.74 -26.52
N HIS A 233 5.70 17.98 -26.76
CA HIS A 233 5.76 16.68 -27.42
C HIS A 233 4.42 16.40 -28.11
N SER A 234 4.46 16.02 -29.41
CA SER A 234 3.24 15.84 -30.23
C SER A 234 2.26 14.83 -29.59
N ASP A 235 2.76 13.84 -28.91
CA ASP A 235 1.98 12.79 -28.25
C ASP A 235 1.41 13.21 -26.86
N LEU A 236 1.76 14.42 -26.38
CA LEU A 236 1.35 14.95 -25.08
C LEU A 236 0.55 16.24 -25.13
N ASN A 237 0.87 17.14 -26.06
CA ASN A 237 0.47 18.54 -26.01
C ASN A 237 -1.04 18.75 -25.80
N ALA A 238 -1.89 17.91 -26.39
CA ALA A 238 -3.33 18.04 -26.24
C ALA A 238 -3.83 17.73 -24.81
N ASN A 239 -3.04 17.03 -24.01
CA ASN A 239 -3.38 16.67 -22.64
C ASN A 239 -2.65 17.52 -21.58
N ILE A 240 -1.70 18.38 -21.99
CA ILE A 240 -0.98 19.27 -21.07
C ILE A 240 -1.78 20.57 -20.88
N LEU A 241 -2.04 20.90 -19.64
CA LEU A 241 -2.62 22.18 -19.22
C LEU A 241 -1.52 23.13 -18.73
N PRO A 242 -1.77 24.45 -18.70
CA PRO A 242 -0.85 25.38 -18.07
C PRO A 242 -0.60 25.02 -16.60
N GLY A 243 0.66 24.95 -16.23
CA GLY A 243 1.12 24.67 -14.87
C GLY A 243 1.84 25.86 -14.24
N TYR A 244 2.82 25.57 -13.38
CA TYR A 244 3.63 26.61 -12.73
C TYR A 244 5.00 26.08 -12.32
N ASP A 245 6.01 26.97 -12.31
CA ASP A 245 7.36 26.70 -11.85
C ASP A 245 7.57 27.23 -10.43
N PHE A 246 7.77 26.33 -9.49
CA PHE A 246 8.01 26.62 -8.06
C PHE A 246 9.51 26.61 -7.70
N THR A 247 10.40 26.29 -8.65
CA THR A 247 11.83 26.26 -8.32
C THR A 247 12.29 27.61 -7.77
N THR A 248 13.01 27.57 -6.66
CA THR A 248 13.42 28.77 -5.89
C THR A 248 14.10 29.84 -6.75
N ASN A 249 14.84 29.41 -7.79
CA ASN A 249 15.60 30.30 -8.64
C ASN A 249 14.84 30.77 -9.90
N ASN A 250 13.63 30.27 -10.15
CA ASN A 250 12.94 30.50 -11.43
C ASN A 250 11.42 30.50 -11.34
N ARG A 251 10.85 30.99 -10.23
CA ARG A 251 9.40 31.01 -9.99
C ARG A 251 8.65 31.72 -11.11
N GLY A 252 7.65 31.05 -11.68
CA GLY A 252 6.81 31.62 -12.74
C GLY A 252 6.53 30.62 -13.87
N GLY A 253 6.22 31.15 -15.05
CA GLY A 253 5.99 30.33 -16.25
C GLY A 253 4.79 29.40 -16.15
N ASP A 254 4.80 28.36 -16.97
CA ASP A 254 3.72 27.41 -17.19
C ASP A 254 4.04 25.95 -16.79
N GLY A 255 5.14 25.73 -16.06
CA GLY A 255 5.60 24.41 -15.66
C GLY A 255 6.40 23.68 -16.73
N THR A 256 6.81 24.33 -17.81
CA THR A 256 7.73 23.74 -18.81
C THR A 256 9.14 23.60 -18.26
N ASN A 257 9.89 22.61 -18.77
CA ASN A 257 11.30 22.44 -18.46
C ASN A 257 12.16 23.20 -19.51
N PRO A 258 12.84 24.28 -19.13
CA PRO A 258 13.64 25.05 -20.06
C PRO A 258 15.01 24.44 -20.40
N GLY A 259 15.36 23.32 -19.74
CA GLY A 259 16.70 22.75 -19.75
C GLY A 259 17.65 23.41 -18.76
N ILE A 260 18.95 23.22 -18.99
CA ILE A 260 20.02 23.78 -18.14
C ILE A 260 20.21 25.26 -18.48
N THR A 261 20.17 26.11 -17.47
CA THR A 261 20.41 27.53 -17.60
C THR A 261 21.77 27.97 -17.04
N THR A 262 22.15 27.40 -15.91
CA THR A 262 23.38 27.75 -15.17
C THR A 262 24.08 26.54 -14.54
N GLU A 263 23.41 25.38 -14.51
CA GLU A 263 23.90 24.17 -13.85
C GLU A 263 24.93 23.44 -14.74
N THR A 264 25.85 22.73 -14.10
CA THR A 264 26.86 21.87 -14.74
C THR A 264 26.51 20.38 -14.53
N CYS A 265 25.36 19.94 -15.02
CA CYS A 265 24.89 18.55 -14.91
C CYS A 265 24.38 18.04 -16.26
N GLU A 266 24.09 16.78 -16.37
CA GLU A 266 23.30 16.26 -17.47
C GLU A 266 21.82 16.59 -17.26
N VAL A 267 21.16 17.10 -18.29
CA VAL A 267 19.72 17.34 -18.24
C VAL A 267 18.96 16.04 -18.24
N VAL A 268 17.94 15.95 -17.40
CA VAL A 268 17.00 14.82 -17.37
C VAL A 268 15.60 15.33 -17.72
N TRP A 269 15.02 14.81 -18.80
CA TRP A 269 13.66 15.15 -19.22
C TRP A 269 12.63 14.24 -18.52
N HIS A 270 12.81 14.09 -17.19
CA HIS A 270 12.09 13.13 -16.35
C HIS A 270 10.58 13.38 -16.34
N GLY A 271 10.14 14.62 -16.15
CA GLY A 271 8.71 14.94 -16.12
C GLY A 271 8.02 14.71 -17.47
N THR A 272 8.74 14.91 -18.61
CA THR A 272 8.20 14.55 -19.93
C THR A 272 7.94 13.05 -20.03
N HIS A 273 8.84 12.22 -19.48
CA HIS A 273 8.67 10.77 -19.44
C HIS A 273 7.51 10.36 -18.54
N VAL A 274 7.42 10.93 -17.35
CA VAL A 274 6.34 10.70 -16.37
C VAL A 274 4.97 11.09 -16.94
N ALA A 275 4.88 12.23 -17.65
CA ALA A 275 3.65 12.68 -18.28
C ALA A 275 3.16 11.71 -19.35
N GLY A 276 4.07 11.16 -20.17
CA GLY A 276 3.74 10.17 -21.21
C GLY A 276 3.13 8.90 -20.61
N ILE A 277 3.69 8.37 -19.52
CA ILE A 277 3.13 7.21 -18.83
C ILE A 277 1.68 7.50 -18.40
N MET A 278 1.44 8.66 -17.80
CA MET A 278 0.10 8.99 -17.28
C MET A 278 -0.92 9.22 -18.38
N ALA A 279 -0.57 10.02 -19.42
CA ALA A 279 -1.57 10.63 -20.28
C ALA A 279 -1.09 10.92 -21.72
N ALA A 280 -0.15 10.15 -22.30
CA ALA A 280 0.07 10.22 -23.74
C ALA A 280 -1.25 9.97 -24.49
N GLN A 281 -1.45 10.67 -25.60
CA GLN A 281 -2.65 10.49 -26.41
C GLN A 281 -2.65 9.09 -27.04
N THR A 282 -3.71 8.33 -26.80
CA THR A 282 -3.85 6.97 -27.32
C THR A 282 -4.74 6.96 -28.55
N ASN A 283 -4.46 6.09 -29.50
CA ASN A 283 -5.17 5.95 -30.78
C ASN A 283 -5.06 7.19 -31.68
N ASN A 284 -3.95 7.92 -31.60
CA ASN A 284 -3.66 9.06 -32.45
C ASN A 284 -2.74 8.71 -33.64
N GLY A 285 -2.26 7.46 -33.73
CA GLY A 285 -1.34 6.97 -34.74
C GLY A 285 0.10 7.47 -34.56
N ILE A 286 0.42 8.01 -33.38
CA ILE A 286 1.74 8.56 -33.03
C ILE A 286 2.19 7.89 -31.73
N GLY A 287 3.46 7.53 -31.62
CA GLY A 287 4.17 7.16 -30.40
C GLY A 287 3.52 6.08 -29.54
N ILE A 288 3.04 6.45 -28.37
CA ILE A 288 2.71 5.56 -27.26
C ILE A 288 1.29 5.77 -26.71
N ALA A 289 0.82 4.81 -25.91
CA ALA A 289 -0.41 4.94 -25.15
C ALA A 289 -0.15 5.43 -23.71
N GLY A 290 -0.94 6.38 -23.22
CA GLY A 290 -0.99 6.76 -21.82
C GLY A 290 -1.95 5.88 -21.02
N VAL A 291 -1.72 5.68 -19.72
CA VAL A 291 -2.63 4.90 -18.85
C VAL A 291 -4.02 5.52 -18.81
N ALA A 292 -4.12 6.84 -18.72
CA ALA A 292 -5.38 7.60 -18.73
C ALA A 292 -5.37 8.60 -19.91
N PRO A 293 -5.62 8.14 -21.15
CA PRO A 293 -5.32 8.89 -22.37
C PRO A 293 -6.18 10.14 -22.57
N ALA A 294 -7.29 10.30 -21.86
CA ALA A 294 -8.14 11.49 -21.90
C ALA A 294 -8.05 12.35 -20.62
N ALA A 295 -7.24 11.96 -19.64
CA ALA A 295 -6.93 12.78 -18.48
C ALA A 295 -6.06 13.99 -18.90
N LYS A 296 -6.18 15.08 -18.14
CA LYS A 296 -5.34 16.27 -18.34
C LYS A 296 -4.23 16.29 -17.30
N VAL A 297 -3.05 16.77 -17.70
CA VAL A 297 -1.87 16.90 -16.85
C VAL A 297 -1.54 18.36 -16.64
N VAL A 298 -1.44 18.79 -15.38
CA VAL A 298 -0.92 20.08 -14.96
C VAL A 298 0.53 19.90 -14.51
N PRO A 299 1.53 20.40 -15.24
CA PRO A 299 2.92 20.32 -14.82
C PRO A 299 3.20 21.29 -13.68
N VAL A 300 3.68 20.76 -12.56
CA VAL A 300 4.09 21.51 -11.37
C VAL A 300 5.59 21.32 -11.22
N ARG A 301 6.35 22.26 -11.75
CA ARG A 301 7.80 22.16 -11.76
C ARG A 301 8.35 22.56 -10.39
N VAL A 302 9.00 21.61 -9.71
CA VAL A 302 9.58 21.77 -8.36
C VAL A 302 11.06 21.38 -8.32
N MET A 303 11.57 20.87 -9.42
CA MET A 303 12.98 20.48 -9.58
C MET A 303 13.59 21.19 -10.77
N ASN A 304 14.89 21.48 -10.68
CA ASN A 304 15.67 22.00 -11.80
C ASN A 304 15.86 20.93 -12.91
N ALA A 305 16.51 21.29 -13.99
CA ALA A 305 16.73 20.39 -15.13
C ALA A 305 17.59 19.16 -14.78
N CYS A 306 18.38 19.23 -13.69
CA CYS A 306 19.18 18.12 -13.15
C CYS A 306 18.40 17.18 -12.24
N GLY A 307 17.08 17.37 -12.07
CA GLY A 307 16.25 16.58 -11.18
C GLY A 307 16.51 16.82 -9.67
N ARG A 308 16.90 18.04 -9.31
CA ARG A 308 17.14 18.45 -7.90
C ARG A 308 16.17 19.55 -7.50
N GLY A 309 15.58 19.43 -6.30
CA GLY A 309 14.63 20.40 -5.75
C GLY A 309 14.67 20.44 -4.22
N PHE A 310 13.91 21.35 -3.65
CA PHE A 310 13.82 21.56 -2.21
C PHE A 310 12.44 21.13 -1.69
N THR A 311 12.41 20.67 -0.44
CA THR A 311 11.17 20.30 0.27
C THR A 311 10.10 21.39 0.22
N SER A 312 10.51 22.67 0.36
CA SER A 312 9.62 23.83 0.31
C SER A 312 8.92 23.97 -1.05
N ASP A 313 9.68 23.84 -2.14
CA ASP A 313 9.14 23.97 -3.50
C ASP A 313 8.15 22.82 -3.81
N VAL A 314 8.46 21.60 -3.36
CA VAL A 314 7.57 20.43 -3.48
C VAL A 314 6.30 20.60 -2.67
N ALA A 315 6.40 21.07 -1.42
CA ALA A 315 5.24 21.29 -0.54
C ALA A 315 4.32 22.40 -1.06
N ASP A 316 4.88 23.51 -1.55
CA ASP A 316 4.16 24.57 -2.22
C ASP A 316 3.46 24.05 -3.48
N GLY A 317 4.18 23.26 -4.31
CA GLY A 317 3.65 22.66 -5.52
C GLY A 317 2.48 21.69 -5.24
N VAL A 318 2.58 20.83 -4.23
CA VAL A 318 1.49 19.92 -3.82
C VAL A 318 0.28 20.71 -3.32
N THR A 319 0.51 21.76 -2.50
CA THR A 319 -0.56 22.62 -1.98
C THR A 319 -1.29 23.33 -3.13
N TRP A 320 -0.55 23.94 -4.05
CA TRP A 320 -1.10 24.63 -5.22
C TRP A 320 -1.82 23.68 -6.18
N ALA A 321 -1.25 22.50 -6.43
CA ALA A 321 -1.85 21.45 -7.26
C ALA A 321 -3.25 21.07 -6.78
N ALA A 322 -3.46 21.02 -5.46
CA ALA A 322 -4.74 20.74 -4.82
C ALA A 322 -5.72 21.94 -4.80
N GLY A 323 -5.34 23.08 -5.38
CA GLY A 323 -6.13 24.32 -5.39
C GLY A 323 -5.93 25.20 -4.17
N GLY A 324 -4.84 25.03 -3.43
CA GLY A 324 -4.42 25.92 -2.34
C GLY A 324 -3.73 27.17 -2.85
N SER A 325 -3.80 28.24 -2.07
CA SER A 325 -3.10 29.48 -2.39
C SER A 325 -1.67 29.45 -1.84
N VAL A 326 -0.72 29.84 -2.68
CA VAL A 326 0.68 30.05 -2.31
C VAL A 326 1.01 31.52 -2.51
N SER A 327 1.66 32.14 -1.53
CA SER A 327 1.94 33.60 -1.57
C SER A 327 2.77 33.97 -2.80
N GLY A 328 2.31 34.99 -3.53
CA GLY A 328 2.98 35.47 -4.74
C GLY A 328 2.81 34.57 -5.98
N VAL A 329 1.97 33.54 -5.91
CA VAL A 329 1.70 32.60 -7.00
C VAL A 329 0.24 32.73 -7.44
N PRO A 330 -0.07 32.80 -8.77
CA PRO A 330 -1.44 32.74 -9.26
C PRO A 330 -2.16 31.46 -8.79
N ASN A 331 -3.44 31.55 -8.50
CA ASN A 331 -4.22 30.38 -8.11
C ASN A 331 -4.28 29.36 -9.27
N ASN A 332 -4.22 28.08 -8.92
CA ASN A 332 -4.44 27.00 -9.86
C ASN A 332 -5.91 26.98 -10.31
N VAL A 333 -6.16 27.19 -11.58
CA VAL A 333 -7.51 27.13 -12.16
C VAL A 333 -7.92 25.71 -12.58
N TYR A 334 -7.00 24.75 -12.45
CA TYR A 334 -7.17 23.33 -12.76
C TYR A 334 -6.82 22.44 -11.55
N PRO A 335 -7.52 22.55 -10.39
CA PRO A 335 -7.20 21.75 -9.22
C PRO A 335 -7.24 20.25 -9.52
N ALA A 336 -6.17 19.56 -9.18
CA ALA A 336 -5.99 18.16 -9.51
C ALA A 336 -6.76 17.24 -8.55
N LYS A 337 -7.28 16.13 -9.09
CA LYS A 337 -7.83 15.02 -8.31
C LYS A 337 -6.78 13.98 -7.98
N VAL A 338 -5.68 13.95 -8.73
CA VAL A 338 -4.53 13.06 -8.51
C VAL A 338 -3.27 13.91 -8.55
N ILE A 339 -2.40 13.74 -7.60
CA ILE A 339 -1.11 14.44 -7.54
C ILE A 339 0.00 13.39 -7.56
N ASN A 340 0.69 13.29 -8.69
CA ASN A 340 1.81 12.39 -8.89
C ASN A 340 3.11 13.05 -8.42
N VAL A 341 3.83 12.40 -7.50
CA VAL A 341 5.09 12.85 -6.92
C VAL A 341 6.15 11.79 -7.20
N SER A 342 6.75 11.85 -8.42
CA SER A 342 7.76 10.89 -8.87
C SER A 342 9.16 11.27 -8.37
N LEU A 343 9.27 11.61 -7.10
CA LEU A 343 10.52 12.00 -6.44
C LEU A 343 10.58 11.46 -5.01
N ALA A 344 11.78 11.32 -4.46
CA ALA A 344 12.00 10.89 -3.08
C ALA A 344 13.23 11.57 -2.50
N GLY A 345 13.14 11.95 -1.23
CA GLY A 345 14.26 12.43 -0.41
C GLY A 345 14.47 11.51 0.78
N MET A 346 15.73 11.38 1.25
CA MET A 346 16.02 10.62 2.46
C MET A 346 15.54 11.39 3.69
N GLY A 347 14.85 10.69 4.58
CA GLY A 347 14.35 11.21 5.85
C GLY A 347 12.95 10.71 6.19
N SER A 348 12.54 10.95 7.43
CA SER A 348 11.15 10.75 7.87
C SER A 348 10.25 11.85 7.32
N CYS A 349 8.94 11.60 7.28
CA CYS A 349 7.96 12.61 6.89
C CYS A 349 7.98 13.79 7.87
N GLY A 350 8.53 14.92 7.42
CA GLY A 350 8.51 16.17 8.19
C GLY A 350 7.14 16.85 8.13
N MET A 351 6.87 17.71 9.11
CA MET A 351 5.60 18.45 9.21
C MET A 351 5.27 19.27 7.95
N THR A 352 6.26 19.78 7.24
CA THR A 352 6.06 20.53 5.99
C THR A 352 5.38 19.68 4.93
N PHE A 353 5.91 18.49 4.64
CA PHE A 353 5.28 17.56 3.71
C PHE A 353 3.93 17.07 4.22
N GLN A 354 3.85 16.71 5.50
CA GLN A 354 2.61 16.18 6.06
C GLN A 354 1.46 17.19 5.95
N ASN A 355 1.72 18.46 6.25
CA ASN A 355 0.71 19.52 6.17
C ASN A 355 0.25 19.76 4.72
N ALA A 356 1.17 19.76 3.74
CA ALA A 356 0.82 19.91 2.33
C ALA A 356 -0.02 18.73 1.82
N ILE A 357 0.33 17.50 2.21
CA ILE A 357 -0.38 16.28 1.83
C ILE A 357 -1.76 16.21 2.51
N ASP A 358 -1.86 16.53 3.80
CA ASP A 358 -3.13 16.58 4.53
C ASP A 358 -4.06 17.65 3.95
N TYR A 359 -3.50 18.80 3.53
CA TYR A 359 -4.25 19.80 2.79
C TYR A 359 -4.79 19.23 1.47
N ALA A 360 -3.94 18.58 0.66
CA ALA A 360 -4.36 17.96 -0.60
C ALA A 360 -5.47 16.92 -0.39
N ALA A 361 -5.33 16.06 0.60
CA ALA A 361 -6.34 15.07 0.97
C ALA A 361 -7.66 15.72 1.40
N SER A 362 -7.62 16.83 2.17
CA SER A 362 -8.81 17.60 2.57
C SER A 362 -9.56 18.22 1.39
N ARG A 363 -8.86 18.46 0.27
CA ARG A 363 -9.44 18.95 -0.99
C ARG A 363 -9.93 17.82 -1.90
N GLY A 364 -9.83 16.57 -1.44
CA GLY A 364 -10.23 15.38 -2.18
C GLY A 364 -9.23 14.97 -3.29
N ALA A 365 -7.99 15.44 -3.20
CA ALA A 365 -6.91 15.01 -4.07
C ALA A 365 -6.20 13.78 -3.49
N VAL A 366 -5.85 12.82 -4.35
CA VAL A 366 -5.09 11.62 -3.99
C VAL A 366 -3.63 11.84 -4.34
N VAL A 367 -2.75 11.81 -3.34
CA VAL A 367 -1.30 11.94 -3.54
C VAL A 367 -0.69 10.57 -3.73
N VAL A 368 0.07 10.38 -4.81
CA VAL A 368 0.80 9.17 -5.17
C VAL A 368 2.29 9.47 -5.16
N ALA A 369 3.09 8.70 -4.46
CA ALA A 369 4.53 8.94 -4.39
C ALA A 369 5.37 7.69 -4.65
N ALA A 370 6.47 7.89 -5.36
CA ALA A 370 7.52 6.89 -5.54
C ALA A 370 8.26 6.62 -4.23
N VAL A 371 8.50 5.34 -3.89
CA VAL A 371 9.17 4.98 -2.63
C VAL A 371 10.69 5.21 -2.66
N GLY A 372 11.28 5.52 -3.83
CA GLY A 372 12.71 5.73 -4.02
C GLY A 372 13.46 4.52 -4.54
N ASN A 373 14.71 4.75 -4.96
CA ASN A 373 15.52 3.85 -5.80
C ASN A 373 16.87 3.50 -5.15
N ASN A 374 16.87 3.14 -3.86
CA ASN A 374 18.09 2.91 -3.08
C ASN A 374 18.22 1.45 -2.62
N GLY A 375 17.24 0.57 -2.93
CA GLY A 375 17.20 -0.79 -2.42
C GLY A 375 17.15 -0.85 -0.89
N ASN A 376 16.47 0.12 -0.26
CA ASN A 376 16.45 0.33 1.19
C ASN A 376 15.00 0.35 1.72
N SER A 377 14.84 0.44 3.05
CA SER A 377 13.52 0.56 3.67
C SER A 377 12.81 1.84 3.22
N ALA A 378 11.58 1.72 2.73
CA ALA A 378 10.76 2.85 2.30
C ALA A 378 10.39 3.81 3.45
N THR A 379 10.46 3.34 4.71
CA THR A 379 10.24 4.19 5.90
C THR A 379 11.21 5.36 6.01
N ASN A 380 12.36 5.25 5.35
CA ASN A 380 13.42 6.25 5.36
C ASN A 380 13.31 7.28 4.23
N PHE A 381 12.23 7.26 3.44
CA PHE A 381 12.12 8.12 2.26
C PHE A 381 10.78 8.88 2.21
N THR A 382 10.91 10.20 2.20
CA THR A 382 9.79 11.14 2.09
C THR A 382 9.60 11.57 0.61
N PRO A 383 8.35 11.85 0.14
CA PRO A 383 7.09 11.90 0.86
C PRO A 383 6.34 10.57 0.93
N ALA A 384 6.86 9.47 0.38
CA ALA A 384 6.16 8.18 0.34
C ALA A 384 5.85 7.60 1.74
N ASN A 385 6.62 7.98 2.76
CA ASN A 385 6.39 7.58 4.15
C ASN A 385 5.42 8.50 4.92
N CYS A 386 4.82 9.50 4.27
CA CYS A 386 3.83 10.38 4.88
C CYS A 386 2.44 9.74 4.94
N ARG A 387 1.57 10.25 5.85
CA ARG A 387 0.15 9.89 5.86
C ARG A 387 -0.54 10.40 4.60
N ASN A 388 -1.66 9.76 4.23
CA ASN A 388 -2.50 10.14 3.08
C ASN A 388 -1.82 10.07 1.72
N VAL A 389 -0.66 9.38 1.64
CA VAL A 389 0.06 9.10 0.39
C VAL A 389 -0.19 7.64 -0.01
N ILE A 390 -0.41 7.38 -1.28
CA ILE A 390 -0.33 6.04 -1.86
C ILE A 390 1.12 5.82 -2.30
N SER A 391 1.83 4.95 -1.60
CA SER A 391 3.25 4.68 -1.80
C SER A 391 3.46 3.54 -2.81
N VAL A 392 4.29 3.79 -3.83
CA VAL A 392 4.44 2.91 -4.98
C VAL A 392 5.83 2.34 -5.11
N GLY A 393 5.94 1.01 -5.02
CA GLY A 393 7.16 0.24 -5.33
C GLY A 393 7.26 -0.13 -6.81
N GLY A 394 8.48 -0.34 -7.28
CA GLY A 394 8.78 -0.73 -8.66
C GLY A 394 8.87 -2.24 -8.83
N SER A 395 8.13 -2.80 -9.81
CA SER A 395 8.29 -4.18 -10.26
C SER A 395 8.95 -4.26 -11.63
N ASN A 396 9.59 -5.39 -11.92
CA ASN A 396 10.14 -5.70 -13.24
C ASN A 396 9.14 -6.52 -14.09
N ARG A 397 9.49 -6.77 -15.34
CA ARG A 397 8.64 -7.47 -16.30
C ARG A 397 8.20 -8.88 -15.85
N PRO A 398 9.05 -9.72 -15.20
CA PRO A 398 8.61 -10.97 -14.59
C PRO A 398 7.74 -10.83 -13.34
N GLY A 399 7.49 -9.62 -12.83
CA GLY A 399 6.72 -9.37 -11.61
C GLY A 399 7.50 -9.53 -10.31
N LEU A 400 8.82 -9.51 -10.37
CA LEU A 400 9.69 -9.44 -9.20
C LEU A 400 9.90 -7.97 -8.78
N LYS A 401 10.37 -7.76 -7.56
CA LYS A 401 10.86 -6.44 -7.16
C LYS A 401 11.95 -5.96 -8.12
N TRP A 402 11.79 -4.76 -8.69
CA TRP A 402 12.90 -4.09 -9.37
C TRP A 402 14.06 -3.89 -8.38
N VAL A 403 15.29 -4.22 -8.82
CA VAL A 403 16.44 -4.38 -7.93
C VAL A 403 16.68 -3.19 -7.00
N LEU A 404 16.55 -1.96 -7.52
CA LEU A 404 16.78 -0.73 -6.76
C LEU A 404 15.52 -0.20 -6.07
N SER A 405 14.31 -0.77 -6.30
CA SER A 405 13.12 -0.33 -5.60
C SER A 405 13.31 -0.39 -4.09
N ASN A 406 12.99 0.69 -3.39
CA ASN A 406 12.82 0.65 -1.95
C ASN A 406 11.63 -0.25 -1.59
N TYR A 407 11.60 -0.76 -0.36
CA TYR A 407 10.70 -1.82 0.07
C TYR A 407 10.29 -1.66 1.53
N GLY A 408 9.31 -2.41 1.97
CA GLY A 408 8.86 -2.45 3.37
C GLY A 408 7.34 -2.52 3.49
N GLN A 409 6.86 -2.67 4.72
CA GLN A 409 5.42 -2.80 5.02
C GLN A 409 4.63 -1.50 4.75
N THR A 410 5.34 -0.38 4.65
CA THR A 410 4.74 0.94 4.33
C THR A 410 4.49 1.15 2.84
N VAL A 411 4.91 0.22 1.98
CA VAL A 411 4.62 0.27 0.54
C VAL A 411 3.21 -0.28 0.30
N ASP A 412 2.35 0.49 -0.35
CA ASP A 412 0.95 0.11 -0.58
C ASP A 412 0.80 -0.85 -1.76
N ILE A 413 1.44 -0.55 -2.89
CA ILE A 413 1.24 -1.26 -4.16
C ILE A 413 2.50 -1.26 -5.02
N ALA A 414 2.67 -2.31 -5.83
CA ALA A 414 3.70 -2.37 -6.86
C ALA A 414 3.14 -2.00 -8.23
N ALA A 415 3.96 -1.36 -9.05
CA ALA A 415 3.67 -1.16 -10.48
C ALA A 415 4.95 -1.29 -11.32
N PRO A 416 4.84 -1.50 -12.65
CA PRO A 416 5.99 -1.56 -13.55
C PRO A 416 6.91 -0.36 -13.42
N GLY A 417 8.19 -0.62 -13.13
CA GLY A 417 9.21 0.41 -12.93
C GLY A 417 10.57 0.05 -13.54
N ASP A 418 10.66 -1.02 -14.31
CA ASP A 418 11.87 -1.49 -14.97
C ASP A 418 11.68 -1.45 -16.50
N SER A 419 12.58 -0.79 -17.21
CA SER A 419 12.56 -0.68 -18.69
C SER A 419 11.21 -0.15 -19.21
N ILE A 420 10.80 1.01 -18.72
CA ILE A 420 9.53 1.65 -19.07
C ILE A 420 9.74 2.62 -20.22
N TRP A 421 9.08 2.33 -21.37
CA TRP A 421 9.13 3.14 -22.58
C TRP A 421 8.13 4.29 -22.49
N SER A 422 8.61 5.53 -22.69
CA SER A 422 7.73 6.71 -22.66
C SER A 422 8.33 7.90 -23.44
N THR A 423 7.55 8.97 -23.57
CA THR A 423 7.92 10.22 -24.22
C THR A 423 9.16 10.84 -23.58
N TYR A 424 10.03 11.43 -24.38
CA TYR A 424 11.27 12.04 -23.93
C TYR A 424 11.65 13.22 -24.81
N ASN A 425 12.71 13.94 -24.45
CA ASN A 425 13.31 14.98 -25.26
C ASN A 425 14.79 14.65 -25.50
N ASN A 426 15.27 14.84 -26.73
CA ASN A 426 16.64 14.49 -27.13
C ASN A 426 17.65 15.64 -26.92
N GLY A 427 17.22 16.75 -26.36
CA GLY A 427 18.12 17.86 -26.04
C GLY A 427 19.10 17.52 -24.93
N THR A 428 20.34 17.94 -25.06
CA THR A 428 21.41 17.67 -24.07
C THR A 428 21.61 18.79 -23.06
N ALA A 429 21.10 19.98 -23.34
CA ALA A 429 21.14 21.12 -22.44
C ALA A 429 19.85 21.94 -22.48
N ALA A 430 19.36 22.24 -23.67
CA ALA A 430 18.07 22.89 -23.92
C ALA A 430 17.11 21.88 -24.59
N PRO A 431 15.79 22.14 -24.58
CA PRO A 431 14.85 21.30 -25.32
C PRO A 431 15.25 21.16 -26.81
N GLY A 432 15.37 19.92 -27.27
CA GLY A 432 15.68 19.51 -28.63
C GLY A 432 14.48 18.87 -29.30
N SER A 433 14.72 17.91 -30.21
CA SER A 433 13.65 17.14 -30.83
C SER A 433 12.93 16.26 -29.82
N GLU A 434 11.64 16.06 -30.01
CA GLU A 434 10.86 15.05 -29.28
C GLU A 434 11.36 13.64 -29.60
N GLY A 435 11.13 12.70 -28.69
CA GLY A 435 11.54 11.32 -28.84
C GLY A 435 10.97 10.44 -27.74
N TYR A 436 11.45 9.22 -27.66
CA TYR A 436 11.04 8.24 -26.66
C TYR A 436 12.27 7.54 -26.11
N THR A 437 12.21 7.09 -24.84
CA THR A 437 13.31 6.36 -24.22
C THR A 437 12.81 5.38 -23.17
N TYR A 438 13.67 4.43 -22.78
CA TYR A 438 13.48 3.59 -21.62
C TYR A 438 14.06 4.29 -20.39
N LEU A 439 13.30 4.38 -19.32
CA LEU A 439 13.79 4.73 -17.99
C LEU A 439 13.38 3.67 -16.96
N ASP A 440 14.17 3.61 -15.88
CA ASP A 440 13.95 2.72 -14.75
C ASP A 440 13.71 3.53 -13.49
N GLY A 441 12.83 3.07 -12.62
CA GLY A 441 12.63 3.67 -11.32
C GLY A 441 11.22 3.51 -10.78
N THR A 442 11.09 3.66 -9.47
CA THR A 442 9.79 3.84 -8.81
C THR A 442 9.09 5.11 -9.30
N SER A 443 9.86 6.04 -9.88
CA SER A 443 9.37 7.22 -10.59
C SER A 443 8.54 6.90 -11.84
N MET A 444 8.74 5.73 -12.46
CA MET A 444 7.95 5.24 -13.61
C MET A 444 6.77 4.38 -13.13
N ALA A 445 6.89 3.77 -11.96
CA ALA A 445 5.81 3.02 -11.32
C ALA A 445 4.69 3.92 -10.76
N ALA A 446 5.04 5.03 -10.12
CA ALA A 446 4.08 5.99 -9.55
C ALA A 446 3.10 6.56 -10.59
N PRO A 447 3.51 7.02 -11.79
CA PRO A 447 2.59 7.51 -12.80
C PRO A 447 1.65 6.43 -13.37
N MET A 448 2.05 5.14 -13.37
CA MET A 448 1.14 4.04 -13.70
C MET A 448 -0.06 4.02 -12.73
N VAL A 449 0.23 4.12 -11.42
CA VAL A 449 -0.81 4.17 -10.37
C VAL A 449 -1.65 5.45 -10.49
N SER A 450 -1.02 6.60 -10.73
CA SER A 450 -1.71 7.89 -10.90
C SER A 450 -2.68 7.86 -12.08
N GLY A 451 -2.29 7.25 -13.20
CA GLY A 451 -3.16 7.05 -14.35
C GLY A 451 -4.35 6.15 -14.05
N VAL A 452 -4.13 5.02 -13.34
CA VAL A 452 -5.23 4.11 -12.94
C VAL A 452 -6.19 4.80 -11.96
N ILE A 453 -5.68 5.62 -11.05
CA ILE A 453 -6.54 6.44 -10.17
C ILE A 453 -7.39 7.41 -11.00
N ALA A 454 -6.81 8.05 -12.03
CA ALA A 454 -7.57 8.93 -12.92
C ALA A 454 -8.66 8.19 -13.69
N LEU A 455 -8.39 6.96 -14.18
CA LEU A 455 -9.41 6.08 -14.76
C LEU A 455 -10.52 5.78 -13.75
N ALA A 456 -10.17 5.36 -12.53
CA ALA A 456 -11.12 5.00 -11.49
C ALA A 456 -11.99 6.19 -11.06
N GLN A 457 -11.39 7.38 -10.83
CA GLN A 457 -12.12 8.60 -10.48
C GLN A 457 -13.08 9.06 -11.59
N SER A 458 -12.73 8.82 -12.87
CA SER A 458 -13.58 9.22 -13.99
C SER A 458 -14.89 8.43 -14.12
N VAL A 459 -14.97 7.25 -13.47
CA VAL A 459 -16.15 6.36 -13.56
C VAL A 459 -16.79 6.06 -12.20
N ALA A 460 -16.16 6.47 -11.11
CA ALA A 460 -16.73 6.30 -9.77
C ALA A 460 -18.02 7.13 -9.63
N PRO A 461 -19.13 6.56 -9.11
CA PRO A 461 -20.39 7.28 -8.92
C PRO A 461 -20.27 8.53 -8.03
N THR A 462 -19.32 8.51 -7.13
CA THR A 462 -18.94 9.65 -6.24
C THR A 462 -17.44 9.68 -6.09
N PRO A 463 -16.81 10.86 -5.96
CA PRO A 463 -15.37 10.97 -5.78
C PRO A 463 -14.87 10.12 -4.61
N LEU A 464 -13.74 9.43 -4.81
CA LEU A 464 -13.11 8.58 -3.79
C LEU A 464 -12.03 9.37 -3.05
N THR A 465 -12.01 9.23 -1.73
CA THR A 465 -10.96 9.78 -0.86
C THR A 465 -9.65 9.01 -1.01
N SER A 466 -8.53 9.56 -0.52
CA SER A 466 -7.23 8.87 -0.54
C SER A 466 -7.28 7.50 0.15
N ALA A 467 -7.97 7.39 1.28
CA ALA A 467 -8.09 6.13 2.03
C ALA A 467 -8.92 5.09 1.25
N GLU A 468 -10.05 5.51 0.66
CA GLU A 468 -10.89 4.63 -0.16
C GLU A 468 -10.18 4.18 -1.43
N MET A 469 -9.47 5.09 -2.09
CA MET A 469 -8.68 4.76 -3.29
C MET A 469 -7.54 3.79 -2.96
N ARG A 470 -6.84 3.98 -1.82
CA ARG A 470 -5.86 3.01 -1.35
C ARG A 470 -6.48 1.64 -1.12
N ALA A 471 -7.61 1.57 -0.41
CA ALA A 471 -8.30 0.30 -0.17
C ALA A 471 -8.74 -0.36 -1.48
N LEU A 472 -9.25 0.43 -2.42
CA LEU A 472 -9.65 -0.05 -3.74
C LEU A 472 -8.48 -0.66 -4.51
N LEU A 473 -7.36 0.06 -4.60
CA LEU A 473 -6.15 -0.39 -5.28
C LEU A 473 -5.56 -1.65 -4.64
N THR A 474 -5.38 -1.65 -3.32
CA THR A 474 -4.69 -2.73 -2.61
C THR A 474 -5.49 -4.03 -2.50
N GLN A 475 -6.81 -3.96 -2.68
CA GLN A 475 -7.67 -5.14 -2.71
C GLN A 475 -7.94 -5.68 -4.11
N ASN A 476 -7.69 -4.88 -5.15
CA ASN A 476 -7.88 -5.27 -6.55
C ASN A 476 -6.54 -5.41 -7.29
N VAL A 477 -5.57 -6.05 -6.65
CA VAL A 477 -4.23 -6.29 -7.21
C VAL A 477 -4.14 -7.61 -7.95
N GLN A 478 -3.17 -7.69 -8.85
CA GLN A 478 -2.67 -8.97 -9.34
C GLN A 478 -1.71 -9.56 -8.30
N ALA A 479 -1.81 -10.87 -8.06
CA ALA A 479 -0.81 -11.57 -7.25
C ALA A 479 0.57 -11.49 -7.94
N PHE A 480 1.63 -11.46 -7.15
CA PHE A 480 2.98 -11.59 -7.69
C PHE A 480 3.15 -12.97 -8.32
N PRO A 481 3.52 -13.08 -9.62
CA PRO A 481 3.57 -14.37 -10.33
C PRO A 481 4.52 -15.39 -9.70
N ASN A 482 5.57 -14.92 -9.04
CA ASN A 482 6.59 -15.75 -8.40
C ASN A 482 6.46 -15.77 -6.86
N GLY A 483 5.28 -15.46 -6.33
CA GLY A 483 5.06 -15.26 -4.89
C GLY A 483 5.47 -13.88 -4.39
N LYS A 484 5.10 -13.55 -3.16
CA LYS A 484 5.47 -12.26 -2.55
C LYS A 484 6.98 -12.16 -2.39
N PRO A 485 7.59 -11.03 -2.80
CA PRO A 485 9.02 -10.81 -2.58
C PRO A 485 9.37 -10.81 -1.08
N ASP A 486 10.55 -11.33 -0.71
CA ASP A 486 11.09 -11.25 0.67
C ASP A 486 11.24 -9.79 1.13
N GLN A 487 11.56 -8.90 0.21
CA GLN A 487 11.51 -7.45 0.38
C GLN A 487 10.19 -6.93 -0.18
N PRO A 488 9.14 -6.73 0.65
CA PRO A 488 7.80 -6.44 0.16
C PRO A 488 7.72 -5.08 -0.52
N ILE A 489 7.05 -5.05 -1.67
CA ILE A 489 6.78 -3.84 -2.47
C ILE A 489 5.28 -3.58 -2.62
N GLY A 490 4.51 -3.92 -1.58
CA GLY A 490 3.07 -3.68 -1.51
C GLY A 490 2.21 -4.95 -1.52
N SER A 491 0.92 -4.75 -1.62
CA SER A 491 -0.10 -5.82 -1.55
C SER A 491 -0.06 -6.77 -2.74
N GLY A 492 0.35 -6.28 -3.90
CA GLY A 492 0.44 -6.97 -5.18
C GLY A 492 0.79 -5.99 -6.29
N ILE A 493 0.70 -6.44 -7.54
CA ILE A 493 0.94 -5.61 -8.73
C ILE A 493 -0.38 -4.94 -9.12
N LEU A 494 -0.32 -3.68 -9.48
CA LEU A 494 -1.45 -2.86 -9.96
C LEU A 494 -2.27 -3.58 -11.04
N ASP A 495 -3.60 -3.60 -10.88
CA ASP A 495 -4.55 -4.10 -11.86
C ASP A 495 -5.52 -2.98 -12.25
N ALA A 496 -5.31 -2.39 -13.40
CA ALA A 496 -6.15 -1.30 -13.90
C ALA A 496 -7.60 -1.75 -14.15
N SER A 497 -7.77 -2.94 -14.74
CA SER A 497 -9.09 -3.47 -15.07
C SER A 497 -9.91 -3.75 -13.81
N ALA A 498 -9.34 -4.50 -12.84
CA ALA A 498 -10.04 -4.81 -11.60
C ALA A 498 -10.38 -3.55 -10.79
N THR A 499 -9.44 -2.58 -10.74
CA THR A 499 -9.64 -1.29 -10.05
C THR A 499 -10.79 -0.49 -10.68
N VAL A 500 -10.82 -0.37 -12.02
CA VAL A 500 -11.86 0.39 -12.74
C VAL A 500 -13.24 -0.28 -12.58
N ILE A 501 -13.32 -1.61 -12.68
CA ILE A 501 -14.55 -2.37 -12.44
C ILE A 501 -15.09 -2.09 -11.03
N ALA A 502 -14.24 -2.18 -10.02
CA ALA A 502 -14.63 -1.96 -8.64
C ALA A 502 -15.07 -0.50 -8.40
N ALA A 503 -14.34 0.49 -8.93
CA ALA A 503 -14.70 1.90 -8.85
C ALA A 503 -16.06 2.20 -9.48
N ARG A 504 -16.31 1.69 -10.70
CA ARG A 504 -17.55 1.88 -11.45
C ARG A 504 -18.76 1.25 -10.76
N SER A 505 -18.55 0.13 -10.06
CA SER A 505 -19.63 -0.56 -9.36
C SER A 505 -20.10 0.18 -8.09
N GLY A 506 -19.33 1.15 -7.61
CA GLY A 506 -19.57 1.83 -6.33
C GLY A 506 -19.32 0.92 -5.10
N ARG A 507 -18.79 -0.30 -5.30
CA ARG A 507 -18.45 -1.23 -4.21
C ARG A 507 -17.07 -0.90 -3.67
N ILE A 508 -17.04 0.12 -2.83
CA ILE A 508 -15.79 0.57 -2.22
C ILE A 508 -15.58 -0.24 -0.92
N PRO A 509 -14.46 -0.95 -0.78
CA PRO A 509 -14.14 -1.67 0.44
C PRO A 509 -14.06 -0.74 1.65
N ALA A 510 -14.21 -1.29 2.86
CA ALA A 510 -13.87 -0.53 4.06
C ALA A 510 -12.39 -0.10 3.98
N ALA A 511 -12.13 1.17 4.22
CA ALA A 511 -10.81 1.75 4.09
C ALA A 511 -10.20 1.95 5.48
N ALA A 512 -9.09 1.25 5.77
CA ALA A 512 -8.31 1.46 6.98
C ALA A 512 -7.66 2.85 6.94
N ASP A 513 -7.88 3.63 7.97
CA ASP A 513 -7.19 4.90 8.20
C ASP A 513 -7.08 5.19 9.69
N PHE A 514 -5.98 5.81 10.11
CA PHE A 514 -5.73 6.11 11.51
C PHE A 514 -4.76 7.27 11.70
N THR A 515 -4.78 7.84 12.88
CA THR A 515 -3.76 8.79 13.35
C THR A 515 -3.30 8.38 14.74
N CYS A 516 -2.05 8.68 15.05
CA CYS A 516 -1.50 8.43 16.38
C CYS A 516 -0.90 9.71 16.95
N THR A 517 -0.92 9.83 18.26
CA THR A 517 -0.31 10.91 19.04
C THR A 517 0.52 10.31 20.16
N GLU A 518 1.62 10.96 20.52
CA GLU A 518 2.48 10.55 21.61
C GLU A 518 2.28 11.43 22.85
N ALA A 519 2.22 10.81 24.02
CA ALA A 519 2.43 11.48 25.28
C ALA A 519 3.93 11.54 25.57
N THR A 520 4.54 12.66 25.29
CA THR A 520 6.01 12.85 25.31
C THR A 520 6.67 12.64 26.67
N THR A 521 5.90 12.61 27.76
CA THR A 521 6.40 12.35 29.11
C THR A 521 6.64 10.88 29.42
N ILE A 522 6.02 9.95 28.68
CA ILE A 522 6.01 8.53 29.01
C ILE A 522 6.18 7.59 27.80
N MET A 523 6.59 8.09 26.66
CA MET A 523 6.67 7.31 25.40
C MET A 523 5.40 6.46 25.15
N GLN A 524 4.22 7.00 25.45
CA GLN A 524 2.94 6.34 25.19
C GLN A 524 2.36 6.87 23.89
N VAL A 525 2.10 5.98 22.97
CA VAL A 525 1.42 6.29 21.70
C VAL A 525 -0.03 5.87 21.77
N THR A 526 -0.93 6.80 21.52
CA THR A 526 -2.37 6.57 21.45
C THR A 526 -2.84 6.73 20.00
N CYS A 527 -3.57 5.75 19.48
CA CYS A 527 -4.03 5.76 18.10
C CYS A 527 -5.55 5.86 18.01
N LYS A 528 -6.03 6.64 17.04
CA LYS A 528 -7.45 6.85 16.75
C LYS A 528 -7.79 6.25 15.39
N ASP A 529 -8.89 5.50 15.33
CA ASP A 529 -9.49 4.99 14.11
C ASP A 529 -10.14 6.14 13.30
N LEU A 530 -9.82 6.22 12.03
CA LEU A 530 -10.39 7.14 11.03
C LEU A 530 -10.96 6.38 9.83
N SER A 531 -11.12 5.05 9.95
CA SER A 531 -11.59 4.19 8.85
C SER A 531 -12.97 4.58 8.37
N THR A 532 -13.21 4.40 7.08
CA THR A 532 -14.49 4.65 6.42
C THR A 532 -15.04 3.36 5.80
N ALA A 533 -16.36 3.27 5.69
CA ALA A 533 -17.04 2.16 5.04
C ALA A 533 -18.23 2.69 4.23
N ARG A 534 -18.17 2.64 2.89
CA ARG A 534 -19.30 3.01 2.01
C ARG A 534 -20.16 1.82 1.62
N GLY A 535 -19.56 0.63 1.47
CA GLY A 535 -20.27 -0.56 0.99
C GLY A 535 -20.76 -1.45 2.13
N ALA A 536 -19.84 -2.17 2.75
CA ALA A 536 -20.09 -3.11 3.85
C ALA A 536 -19.58 -2.56 5.17
N PRO A 537 -20.33 -2.66 6.28
CA PRO A 537 -19.88 -2.15 7.58
C PRO A 537 -18.64 -2.89 8.07
N ILE A 538 -17.77 -2.19 8.80
CA ILE A 538 -16.59 -2.79 9.42
C ILE A 538 -17.04 -3.75 10.53
N LYS A 539 -16.45 -4.93 10.57
CA LYS A 539 -16.74 -6.01 11.51
C LYS A 539 -15.66 -6.17 12.58
N SER A 540 -14.40 -5.91 12.23
CA SER A 540 -13.28 -6.03 13.17
C SER A 540 -12.17 -5.04 12.88
N TRP A 541 -11.44 -4.68 13.92
CA TRP A 541 -10.30 -3.76 13.96
C TRP A 541 -9.12 -4.47 14.60
N ALA A 542 -7.96 -4.50 13.96
CA ALA A 542 -6.74 -5.10 14.49
C ALA A 542 -5.59 -4.10 14.45
N TRP A 543 -4.90 -3.95 15.57
CA TRP A 543 -3.78 -3.04 15.76
C TRP A 543 -2.49 -3.79 16.06
N ASN A 544 -1.44 -3.48 15.33
CA ASN A 544 -0.07 -3.93 15.60
C ASN A 544 0.83 -2.70 15.74
N PHE A 545 1.48 -2.57 16.89
CA PHE A 545 2.32 -1.41 17.20
C PHE A 545 3.79 -1.58 16.80
N GLY A 546 4.14 -2.65 16.07
CA GLY A 546 5.52 -2.89 15.61
C GLY A 546 6.50 -3.33 16.71
N THR A 547 5.99 -3.74 17.87
CA THR A 547 6.80 -4.19 19.01
C THR A 547 7.11 -5.69 19.02
N GLY A 548 6.63 -6.44 18.01
CA GLY A 548 6.67 -7.90 17.99
C GLY A 548 5.59 -8.58 18.84
N ALA A 549 4.74 -7.81 19.51
CA ALA A 549 3.57 -8.33 20.21
C ALA A 549 2.45 -8.75 19.24
N ALA A 550 1.56 -9.63 19.68
CA ALA A 550 0.39 -10.05 18.92
C ALA A 550 -0.56 -8.86 18.65
N ASP A 551 -1.31 -8.95 17.55
CA ASP A 551 -2.29 -7.94 17.15
C ASP A 551 -3.39 -7.76 18.21
N LEU A 552 -3.72 -6.51 18.52
CA LEU A 552 -4.84 -6.16 19.38
C LEU A 552 -6.14 -6.18 18.56
N VAL A 553 -6.84 -7.30 18.52
CA VAL A 553 -8.08 -7.45 17.75
C VAL A 553 -9.29 -7.03 18.58
N ARG A 554 -10.21 -6.26 17.96
CA ARG A 554 -11.45 -5.76 18.56
C ARG A 554 -12.62 -5.91 17.59
N THR A 555 -13.83 -6.04 18.14
CA THR A 555 -15.11 -6.07 17.40
C THR A 555 -15.83 -4.71 17.41
N GLN A 556 -15.24 -3.71 18.04
CA GLN A 556 -15.69 -2.32 18.08
C GLN A 556 -14.50 -1.40 17.87
N SER A 557 -14.72 -0.24 17.29
CA SER A 557 -13.69 0.79 17.19
C SER A 557 -13.34 1.30 18.59
N VAL A 558 -12.05 1.25 18.93
CA VAL A 558 -11.50 1.72 20.20
C VAL A 558 -10.31 2.63 19.93
N THR A 559 -9.93 3.43 20.92
CA THR A 559 -8.70 4.22 20.91
C THR A 559 -7.63 3.47 21.71
N PRO A 560 -6.83 2.57 21.08
CA PRO A 560 -5.82 1.82 21.79
C PRO A 560 -4.61 2.70 22.09
N TYR A 561 -3.86 2.31 23.13
CA TYR A 561 -2.56 2.88 23.42
C TYR A 561 -1.50 1.79 23.59
N MET A 562 -0.23 2.18 23.38
CA MET A 562 0.95 1.33 23.62
C MET A 562 2.02 2.17 24.31
N ASN A 563 2.59 1.62 25.38
CA ASN A 563 3.77 2.17 26.03
C ASN A 563 5.01 1.52 25.41
N PHE A 564 5.98 2.33 25.02
CA PHE A 564 7.22 1.85 24.41
C PHE A 564 8.37 1.91 25.43
N ASP A 565 9.21 0.88 25.39
CA ASP A 565 10.40 0.82 26.25
C ASP A 565 11.56 1.66 25.72
N TYR A 566 11.63 1.85 24.40
CA TYR A 566 12.74 2.53 23.73
C TYR A 566 12.21 3.57 22.73
N PRO A 567 12.92 4.71 22.60
CA PRO A 567 12.65 5.61 21.48
C PRO A 567 13.08 4.95 20.16
N GLY A 568 12.44 5.33 19.07
CA GLY A 568 12.73 4.77 17.75
C GLY A 568 11.56 4.87 16.78
N THR A 569 11.77 4.39 15.56
CA THR A 569 10.70 4.33 14.56
C THR A 569 10.04 2.97 14.61
N TYR A 570 8.72 2.95 14.80
CA TYR A 570 7.89 1.76 14.85
C TYR A 570 6.91 1.75 13.68
N GLU A 571 6.76 0.60 13.02
CA GLU A 571 5.78 0.42 11.95
C GLU A 571 4.43 0.03 12.55
N ILE A 572 3.55 1.01 12.79
CA ILE A 572 2.21 0.75 13.31
C ILE A 572 1.33 0.30 12.14
N THR A 573 0.75 -0.88 12.28
CA THR A 573 -0.17 -1.48 11.31
C THR A 573 -1.58 -1.52 11.87
N PHE A 574 -2.52 -1.02 11.08
CA PHE A 574 -3.94 -1.08 11.37
C PHE A 574 -4.68 -1.84 10.26
N THR A 575 -5.51 -2.79 10.65
CA THR A 575 -6.27 -3.64 9.74
C THR A 575 -7.74 -3.59 10.10
N VAL A 576 -8.60 -3.31 9.12
CA VAL A 576 -10.05 -3.45 9.26
C VAL A 576 -10.55 -4.57 8.35
N THR A 577 -11.54 -5.32 8.84
CA THR A 577 -12.24 -6.34 8.06
C THR A 577 -13.72 -5.98 8.03
N ASP A 578 -14.32 -5.92 6.84
CA ASP A 578 -15.73 -5.62 6.68
C ASP A 578 -16.63 -6.87 6.81
N SER A 579 -17.93 -6.69 6.75
CA SER A 579 -18.91 -7.78 6.90
C SER A 579 -18.90 -8.79 5.75
N THR A 580 -18.26 -8.47 4.62
CA THR A 580 -18.05 -9.39 3.49
C THR A 580 -16.79 -10.23 3.66
N GLY A 581 -15.92 -9.87 4.61
CA GLY A 581 -14.61 -10.48 4.82
C GLY A 581 -13.49 -9.78 4.05
N ALA A 582 -13.76 -8.67 3.36
CA ALA A 582 -12.73 -7.89 2.71
C ALA A 582 -11.84 -7.19 3.76
N ILE A 583 -10.54 -7.21 3.54
CA ILE A 583 -9.52 -6.74 4.49
C ILE A 583 -8.81 -5.52 3.91
N SER A 584 -8.83 -4.41 4.64
CA SER A 584 -8.00 -3.25 4.36
C SER A 584 -6.93 -3.10 5.43
N LYS A 585 -5.68 -2.96 5.00
CA LYS A 585 -4.52 -2.84 5.88
C LYS A 585 -3.75 -1.56 5.55
N LEU A 586 -3.35 -0.84 6.59
CA LEU A 586 -2.51 0.35 6.48
C LEU A 586 -1.38 0.27 7.48
N THR A 587 -0.14 0.43 7.01
CA THR A 587 1.06 0.50 7.85
C THR A 587 1.69 1.87 7.73
N ARG A 588 2.04 2.49 8.86
CA ARG A 588 2.71 3.80 8.91
C ARG A 588 3.87 3.78 9.89
N PRO A 589 4.99 4.40 9.54
CA PRO A 589 6.05 4.62 10.51
C PRO A 589 5.60 5.67 11.52
N PHE A 590 5.89 5.43 12.79
CA PHE A 590 5.67 6.38 13.87
C PHE A 590 6.94 6.55 14.67
N GLN A 591 7.39 7.81 14.81
CA GLN A 591 8.59 8.13 15.57
C GLN A 591 8.23 8.31 17.04
N VAL A 592 8.68 7.40 17.91
CA VAL A 592 8.62 7.53 19.37
C VAL A 592 9.87 8.29 19.81
N ILE A 593 9.66 9.44 20.45
CA ILE A 593 10.75 10.30 20.91
C ILE A 593 11.04 10.06 22.41
N PRO A 594 12.31 10.22 22.86
CA PRO A 594 12.60 10.10 24.27
C PRO A 594 11.89 11.24 25.05
N PRO A 595 11.45 10.99 26.30
CA PRO A 595 10.87 12.04 27.12
C PRO A 595 11.92 13.11 27.48
N THR A 596 11.44 14.32 27.77
CA THR A 596 12.31 15.37 28.30
C THR A 596 12.89 14.93 29.65
N LEU A 597 14.20 15.06 29.82
CA LEU A 597 14.94 14.65 31.00
C LEU A 597 15.48 15.88 31.76
N THR A 598 15.50 15.77 33.08
CA THR A 598 16.24 16.69 33.96
C THR A 598 17.43 15.94 34.55
N ASP A 599 18.66 16.45 34.33
CA ASP A 599 19.85 15.84 34.86
C ASP A 599 19.96 16.03 36.38
N LEU A 600 20.29 14.96 37.09
CA LEU A 600 20.56 14.98 38.52
C LEU A 600 22.08 14.98 38.80
N SER A 601 22.48 15.69 39.85
CA SER A 601 23.81 15.58 40.39
C SER A 601 23.77 14.74 41.67
N ALA A 602 24.62 13.73 41.77
CA ALA A 602 24.67 12.86 42.95
C ALA A 602 24.94 13.64 44.23
N GLY A 603 24.16 13.40 45.25
CA GLY A 603 24.26 14.08 46.55
C GLY A 603 23.61 15.47 46.63
N SER A 604 23.07 15.99 45.50
CA SER A 604 22.40 17.30 45.46
C SER A 604 20.89 17.11 45.37
N PRO A 605 20.11 17.57 46.35
CA PRO A 605 18.65 17.47 46.30
C PRO A 605 18.06 18.44 45.27
N LEU A 606 17.09 17.99 44.52
CA LEU A 606 16.28 18.79 43.56
C LEU A 606 14.89 19.01 44.12
N THR A 607 14.45 20.27 44.22
CA THR A 607 13.07 20.60 44.61
C THR A 607 12.13 20.46 43.42
N ILE A 608 11.07 19.68 43.58
CA ILE A 608 10.13 19.31 42.55
C ILE A 608 8.73 19.89 42.83
N SER A 609 8.05 20.30 41.78
CA SER A 609 6.62 20.59 41.77
C SER A 609 5.97 19.92 40.56
N ALA A 610 4.84 19.25 40.75
CA ALA A 610 4.11 18.56 39.68
C ALA A 610 2.59 18.68 39.88
N LYS A 611 1.82 18.70 38.79
CA LYS A 611 0.37 18.60 38.84
C LYS A 611 -0.08 17.16 39.11
N ASN A 612 -1.31 17.01 39.58
CA ASN A 612 -1.91 15.66 39.69
C ASN A 612 -1.96 14.99 38.30
N GLY A 613 -1.49 13.75 38.21
CA GLY A 613 -1.37 12.98 36.97
C GLY A 613 -0.15 13.33 36.11
N GLU A 614 0.69 14.28 36.51
CA GLU A 614 1.91 14.62 35.77
C GLU A 614 3.02 13.62 36.02
N MET A 615 3.75 13.30 34.96
CA MET A 615 4.97 12.49 35.03
C MET A 615 6.19 13.37 34.69
N GLN A 616 7.30 13.18 35.42
CA GLN A 616 8.55 13.87 35.22
C GLN A 616 9.71 12.87 35.21
N ASN A 617 10.70 13.11 34.36
CA ASN A 617 11.79 12.19 34.14
C ASN A 617 13.14 12.82 34.47
N TYR A 618 13.98 12.09 35.18
CA TYR A 618 15.27 12.51 35.68
C TYR A 618 16.34 11.51 35.25
N ALA A 619 17.56 12.00 35.00
CA ALA A 619 18.69 11.16 34.63
C ALA A 619 19.86 11.36 35.57
N LEU A 620 20.52 10.27 36.01
CA LEU A 620 21.76 10.27 36.77
C LEU A 620 22.79 9.35 36.09
N VAL A 621 23.97 9.85 35.81
CA VAL A 621 25.10 9.02 35.35
C VAL A 621 25.79 8.38 36.56
N VAL A 622 25.84 7.06 36.56
CA VAL A 622 26.45 6.25 37.64
C VAL A 622 27.78 5.70 37.14
N PRO A 623 28.92 6.01 37.81
CA PRO A 623 30.22 5.51 37.40
C PRO A 623 30.43 4.02 37.74
N ALA A 624 31.49 3.43 37.22
CA ALA A 624 31.85 2.05 37.55
C ALA A 624 32.30 1.91 39.02
N GLY A 625 32.04 0.76 39.63
CA GLY A 625 32.52 0.43 41.00
C GLY A 625 31.57 0.88 42.11
N VAL A 626 30.43 1.45 41.78
CA VAL A 626 29.39 1.82 42.77
C VAL A 626 28.80 0.56 43.40
N LYS A 627 28.72 0.54 44.75
CA LYS A 627 28.15 -0.57 45.52
C LYS A 627 26.65 -0.42 45.73
N SER A 628 26.19 0.81 45.87
CA SER A 628 24.77 1.09 46.11
C SER A 628 24.36 2.42 45.46
N LEU A 629 23.25 2.44 44.75
CA LEU A 629 22.58 3.61 44.20
C LEU A 629 21.24 3.78 44.88
N THR A 630 20.94 4.96 45.42
CA THR A 630 19.66 5.23 46.08
C THR A 630 19.05 6.52 45.56
N PHE A 631 17.80 6.43 45.16
CA PHE A 631 16.93 7.56 44.86
C PHE A 631 15.93 7.71 46.01
N THR A 632 15.78 8.90 46.54
CA THR A 632 14.84 9.21 47.63
C THR A 632 13.96 10.39 47.23
N LEU A 633 12.65 10.20 47.28
CA LEU A 633 11.64 11.22 47.05
C LEU A 633 10.98 11.54 48.40
N SER A 634 11.23 12.73 48.92
CA SER A 634 10.73 13.15 50.25
C SER A 634 9.63 14.21 50.12
N PRO A 635 8.46 13.99 50.73
CA PRO A 635 7.34 14.95 50.67
C PRO A 635 7.61 16.18 51.55
N GLU A 636 7.09 17.34 51.18
CA GLU A 636 7.01 18.51 52.00
C GLU A 636 5.83 18.41 52.98
N THR A 637 4.72 17.79 52.57
CA THR A 637 3.51 17.59 53.35
C THR A 637 2.99 16.16 53.29
N ALA A 638 2.29 15.73 54.35
CA ALA A 638 1.77 14.35 54.46
C ALA A 638 0.65 14.02 53.44
N SER A 639 0.10 14.99 52.75
CA SER A 639 -0.96 14.79 51.75
C SER A 639 -0.42 14.46 50.34
N GLN A 640 0.88 14.62 50.13
CA GLN A 640 1.49 14.39 48.84
C GLN A 640 1.73 12.89 48.57
N ILE A 641 1.27 12.42 47.41
CA ILE A 641 1.36 11.03 46.97
C ILE A 641 2.00 11.02 45.58
N ALA A 642 3.04 10.22 45.44
CA ALA A 642 3.71 9.98 44.15
C ALA A 642 4.37 8.59 44.14
N THR A 643 4.54 8.03 42.95
CA THR A 643 5.32 6.83 42.72
C THR A 643 6.63 7.20 42.06
N LEU A 644 7.71 6.66 42.59
CA LEU A 644 9.06 6.74 42.03
C LEU A 644 9.43 5.39 41.40
N TYR A 645 9.71 5.41 40.12
CA TYR A 645 10.29 4.29 39.39
C TYR A 645 11.75 4.59 39.08
N VAL A 646 12.64 3.60 39.25
CA VAL A 646 14.06 3.75 38.88
C VAL A 646 14.43 2.65 37.89
N ARG A 647 15.04 3.00 36.79
CA ARG A 647 15.45 2.05 35.75
C ARG A 647 16.79 2.42 35.11
N ALA A 648 17.61 1.40 34.84
CA ALA A 648 18.85 1.54 34.07
C ALA A 648 18.60 1.57 32.55
N GLY A 649 19.35 2.37 31.82
CA GLY A 649 19.47 2.31 30.37
C GLY A 649 18.33 2.93 29.56
N THR A 650 17.10 3.07 30.10
CA THR A 650 15.95 3.65 29.39
C THR A 650 14.99 4.38 30.31
N PRO A 651 14.46 5.57 29.92
CA PRO A 651 13.52 6.35 30.72
C PRO A 651 12.09 5.82 30.57
N SER A 652 11.83 4.57 30.99
CA SER A 652 10.52 3.92 30.93
C SER A 652 10.10 3.42 32.31
N SER A 653 8.85 3.69 32.70
CA SER A 653 8.24 3.14 33.92
C SER A 653 7.82 1.67 33.77
N LEU A 654 7.93 1.10 32.57
CA LEU A 654 7.66 -0.32 32.34
C LEU A 654 8.83 -1.16 32.84
N ARG A 655 8.55 -2.17 33.66
CA ARG A 655 9.56 -3.07 34.23
C ARG A 655 10.71 -2.31 34.93
N PRO A 656 10.41 -1.47 35.95
CA PRO A 656 11.45 -0.74 36.66
C PRO A 656 12.36 -1.70 37.43
N ASP A 657 13.62 -1.32 37.62
CA ASP A 657 14.56 -2.04 38.50
C ASP A 657 14.14 -1.85 39.98
N CYS A 658 13.48 -0.73 40.28
CA CYS A 658 12.91 -0.46 41.60
C CYS A 658 11.66 0.44 41.44
N GLU A 659 10.64 0.17 42.28
CA GLU A 659 9.44 0.98 42.44
C GLU A 659 9.18 1.26 43.91
N SER A 660 8.84 2.50 44.25
CA SER A 660 8.52 2.93 45.59
C SER A 660 7.47 4.02 45.61
N VAL A 661 6.57 3.99 46.58
CA VAL A 661 5.45 4.93 46.67
C VAL A 661 5.62 5.85 47.88
N MET A 662 5.56 7.15 47.63
CA MET A 662 5.53 8.20 48.66
C MET A 662 4.08 8.40 49.14
N VAL A 663 3.78 8.04 50.38
CA VAL A 663 2.45 8.14 50.99
C VAL A 663 2.52 8.58 52.44
N ARG A 664 1.50 9.30 52.93
CA ARG A 664 1.28 9.69 54.34
C ARG A 664 2.50 10.34 55.02
N GLY A 665 3.23 11.16 54.29
CA GLY A 665 4.41 11.85 54.79
C GLY A 665 5.69 11.00 54.83
N GLY A 666 5.64 9.72 54.42
CA GLY A 666 6.80 8.87 54.27
C GLY A 666 7.50 9.07 52.93
N ALA A 667 8.82 9.01 52.92
CA ALA A 667 9.61 9.11 51.70
C ALA A 667 9.48 7.83 50.86
N ALA A 668 9.47 7.99 49.51
CA ALA A 668 9.68 6.85 48.61
C ALA A 668 11.18 6.67 48.38
N THR A 669 11.69 5.46 48.60
CA THR A 669 13.11 5.14 48.46
C THR A 669 13.31 3.95 47.55
N CYS A 670 14.17 4.09 46.56
CA CYS A 670 14.62 3.05 45.65
C CYS A 670 16.12 2.85 45.80
N THR A 671 16.53 1.64 46.22
CA THR A 671 17.95 1.27 46.36
C THR A 671 18.30 0.11 45.44
N ILE A 672 19.32 0.29 44.63
CA ILE A 672 19.87 -0.71 43.71
C ILE A 672 21.27 -1.07 44.17
N THR A 673 21.48 -2.35 44.50
CA THR A 673 22.80 -2.88 44.95
C THR A 673 23.63 -3.27 43.74
N ASN A 674 24.92 -2.94 43.77
CA ASN A 674 25.89 -3.19 42.70
C ASN A 674 25.40 -2.74 41.33
N PRO A 675 24.98 -1.47 41.18
CA PRO A 675 24.49 -0.97 39.90
C PRO A 675 25.60 -1.05 38.83
N VAL A 676 25.19 -1.38 37.60
CA VAL A 676 26.09 -1.35 36.44
C VAL A 676 26.36 0.11 36.08
N ALA A 677 27.60 0.44 35.67
CA ALA A 677 27.92 1.75 35.19
C ALA A 677 27.03 2.16 34.00
N GLY A 678 26.48 3.37 34.02
CA GLY A 678 25.60 3.88 32.98
C GLY A 678 24.58 4.89 33.50
N THR A 679 23.63 5.27 32.67
CA THR A 679 22.56 6.19 33.04
C THR A 679 21.41 5.46 33.71
N TYR A 680 21.02 5.92 34.88
CA TYR A 680 19.81 5.51 35.60
C TYR A 680 18.78 6.62 35.52
N TYR A 681 17.54 6.25 35.27
CA TYR A 681 16.42 7.17 35.15
C TYR A 681 15.50 7.05 36.36
N GLY A 682 15.24 8.18 37.01
CA GLY A 682 14.19 8.33 38.01
C GLY A 682 12.93 8.87 37.34
N ILE A 683 11.83 8.11 37.36
CA ILE A 683 10.56 8.51 36.77
C ILE A 683 9.57 8.73 37.92
N LEU A 684 9.08 9.96 38.03
CA LEU A 684 8.11 10.36 39.03
C LEU A 684 6.72 10.39 38.43
N SER A 685 5.75 9.74 39.06
CA SER A 685 4.33 9.82 38.74
C SER A 685 3.58 10.46 39.90
N ALA A 686 3.08 11.66 39.71
CA ALA A 686 2.37 12.44 40.74
C ALA A 686 0.90 11.99 40.84
N SER A 687 0.51 11.33 41.93
CA SER A 687 -0.89 10.94 42.20
C SER A 687 -1.68 12.06 42.89
N THR A 688 -1.03 13.10 43.37
CA THR A 688 -1.61 14.35 43.87
C THR A 688 -0.79 15.54 43.38
N LYS A 689 -1.25 16.77 43.56
CA LYS A 689 -0.41 17.95 43.32
C LYS A 689 0.80 17.89 44.26
N LEU A 690 2.00 18.00 43.70
CA LEU A 690 3.26 18.10 44.44
C LEU A 690 3.77 19.55 44.47
N SER A 691 4.31 19.98 45.60
CA SER A 691 4.97 21.27 45.79
C SER A 691 6.06 21.09 46.83
N GLY A 692 7.28 21.57 46.54
CA GLY A 692 8.40 21.48 47.47
C GLY A 692 8.90 20.07 47.78
N VAL A 693 8.52 19.07 46.98
CA VAL A 693 9.02 17.68 47.13
C VAL A 693 10.50 17.63 46.80
N SER A 694 11.30 16.96 47.62
CA SER A 694 12.74 16.80 47.38
C SER A 694 13.04 15.45 46.73
N LEU A 695 13.70 15.47 45.56
CA LEU A 695 14.32 14.28 44.95
C LEU A 695 15.82 14.33 45.15
N LEU A 696 16.36 13.31 45.82
CA LEU A 696 17.78 13.13 46.05
C LEU A 696 18.24 11.80 45.46
N ALA A 697 19.27 11.81 44.65
CA ALA A 697 19.95 10.61 44.20
C ALA A 697 21.38 10.55 44.74
N THR A 698 21.77 9.44 45.36
CA THR A 698 23.09 9.22 45.96
C THR A 698 23.62 7.86 45.54
N TYR A 699 24.96 7.72 45.55
CA TYR A 699 25.59 6.42 45.43
C TYR A 699 26.79 6.30 46.36
N THR A 700 27.14 5.08 46.74
CA THR A 700 28.35 4.73 47.54
C THR A 700 29.29 3.92 46.66
N GLN A 701 30.59 4.22 46.74
CA GLN A 701 31.67 3.48 46.08
C GLN A 701 32.20 2.35 46.98
#